data_7d59dc684554f34387bd37d0c8a8b0fb
#
_entry.id   7d59dc684554f34387bd37d0c8a8b0fb
#
_cell.length_a   1.000
_cell.length_b   1.000
_cell.length_c   1.000
_cell.angle_alpha   90.00
_cell.angle_beta   90.00
_cell.angle_gamma   90.00
#
_symmetry.space_group_name_H-M   'P 1'
#
loop_
_entity.id
_entity.type
_entity.pdbx_description
1 polymer ?
#
loop_
_entity_poly.entity_id
_entity_poly.type
_entity_poly.pdbx_seq_one_letter_code
_entity_poly.pdbx_strand_id
1 'polypeptide(L)'
;MPEIMETLLYEYAWLIPVLPLLGATIVGLGLLCFDKTIVKLRQGNAAFILLLLGVAVAHSFALFWSQFQGHEPYQVMFEWVSAGDFHLSMGYTIDHLAALMLVIVSTVALLVMIYTDGYMAHDAGYVRFYAYLSLFSSSMLGLVVSPNLVQVYIFWELVGMCSYLLIGFWYDRKSAADACQKAFVTNRIGDFGLLLGILGLFWATGSFDFDIMGERLQGLVESGNLSLVLASVFGILVFLGPVAKSAQFPLHVWLPDAMEGPTPISALIHAATMVAAGVFLIARMYPVFEHLPSVMNLIAWVGAFTAFMGASIAITQNDIKKGLAYSTISQLGYMVMAMGVGAYSAGLFHLMTHAYFKAMLFLCSGSVIHGMEGVVGHDPIVAQDMRVMGGLRRYMPITATTFLIGTLAICGIPPFAGFWSKDEILGQAFAANPALWSVGWLTAGITAFYMFRMYFSTFEGEFRGESATAKQAVLDDWGIVAPVSAHSSDHGHDHGDHDHGHDHSHDHGHHAHTPHESPWTMTFPLMALALPSIFLGFWGMPFANRFEAFIQAPGEVLEVLHEAEAFNWTEFLIMAGSSVGIGLIGITLASLMYSSKTIDVAAIAQRIQPLYLFSKNKWYLDDINDALFVQGSRRLARQVLEVDAKVVDGLVNLTGLVTLVSGEGLKYLENGRAQFYVLIVFGAVLSLVVLFRIT
;
A
#
# COMPACT_ATOMS: atom_id res chain seq x y z
N MET A 1 29.34 -22.85 10.28
CA MET A 1 30.21 -22.17 9.29
C MET A 1 31.53 -21.83 9.96
N PRO A 2 32.67 -21.73 9.26
CA PRO A 2 33.89 -21.20 9.86
C PRO A 2 33.61 -19.75 10.35
N GLU A 3 34.01 -19.41 11.55
CA GLU A 3 33.77 -18.12 12.23
C GLU A 3 34.07 -16.89 11.32
N ILE A 4 35.12 -16.95 10.52
CA ILE A 4 35.50 -15.91 9.53
C ILE A 4 34.41 -15.71 8.47
N MET A 5 33.76 -16.75 7.98
CA MET A 5 32.76 -16.64 6.93
C MET A 5 31.43 -16.06 7.47
N GLU A 6 31.16 -16.29 8.74
CA GLU A 6 30.01 -15.75 9.43
C GLU A 6 30.20 -14.26 9.71
N THR A 7 31.37 -13.85 10.18
CA THR A 7 31.72 -12.42 10.34
C THR A 7 31.56 -11.65 9.02
N LEU A 8 32.13 -12.17 7.93
CA LEU A 8 32.00 -11.55 6.61
C LEU A 8 30.53 -11.45 6.13
N LEU A 9 29.69 -12.43 6.49
CA LEU A 9 28.28 -12.45 6.11
C LEU A 9 27.54 -11.21 6.70
N TYR A 10 27.81 -10.86 7.95
CA TYR A 10 27.22 -9.70 8.62
C TYR A 10 27.88 -8.38 8.21
N GLU A 11 29.19 -8.32 8.10
CA GLU A 11 29.92 -7.12 7.67
C GLU A 11 29.49 -6.62 6.28
N TYR A 12 29.11 -7.52 5.37
CA TYR A 12 28.66 -7.19 4.02
C TYR A 12 27.14 -7.16 3.87
N ALA A 13 26.35 -7.21 4.94
CA ALA A 13 24.88 -7.18 4.88
C ALA A 13 24.32 -5.91 4.22
N TRP A 14 25.06 -4.80 4.26
CA TRP A 14 24.73 -3.56 3.55
C TRP A 14 24.65 -3.71 2.04
N LEU A 15 25.26 -4.74 1.46
CA LEU A 15 25.14 -5.05 0.02
C LEU A 15 23.72 -5.43 -0.37
N ILE A 16 22.92 -6.00 0.53
CA ILE A 16 21.55 -6.46 0.22
C ILE A 16 20.68 -5.33 -0.35
N PRO A 17 20.56 -4.16 0.26
CA PRO A 17 19.85 -3.03 -0.34
C PRO A 17 20.63 -2.34 -1.47
N VAL A 18 21.97 -2.37 -1.44
CA VAL A 18 22.80 -1.64 -2.41
C VAL A 18 22.86 -2.35 -3.77
N LEU A 19 22.82 -3.68 -3.84
CA LEU A 19 22.85 -4.39 -5.11
C LEU A 19 21.68 -4.05 -6.04
N PRO A 20 20.41 -4.08 -5.60
CA PRO A 20 19.31 -3.59 -6.43
C PRO A 20 19.41 -2.10 -6.74
N LEU A 21 19.93 -1.26 -5.83
CA LEU A 21 20.18 0.16 -6.08
C LEU A 21 21.17 0.36 -7.22
N LEU A 22 22.26 -0.42 -7.22
CA LEU A 22 23.27 -0.39 -8.28
C LEU A 22 22.64 -0.77 -9.64
N GLY A 23 21.80 -1.82 -9.67
CA GLY A 23 21.03 -2.21 -10.85
C GLY A 23 20.14 -1.08 -11.37
N ALA A 24 19.34 -0.48 -10.48
CA ALA A 24 18.48 0.65 -10.81
C ALA A 24 19.27 1.86 -11.33
N THR A 25 20.40 2.18 -10.70
CA THR A 25 21.24 3.33 -11.05
C THR A 25 21.89 3.14 -12.42
N ILE A 26 22.53 2.00 -12.66
CA ILE A 26 23.21 1.73 -13.94
C ILE A 26 22.20 1.72 -15.09
N VAL A 27 21.07 1.02 -14.94
CA VAL A 27 20.06 0.94 -15.99
C VAL A 27 19.34 2.27 -16.16
N GLY A 28 19.04 2.99 -15.07
CA GLY A 28 18.39 4.29 -15.12
C GLY A 28 19.27 5.38 -15.75
N LEU A 29 20.55 5.49 -15.36
CA LEU A 29 21.50 6.38 -16.02
C LEU A 29 21.75 5.98 -17.48
N GLY A 30 21.78 4.66 -17.74
CA GLY A 30 21.87 4.15 -19.10
C GLY A 30 20.71 4.60 -20.00
N LEU A 31 19.48 4.60 -19.48
CA LEU A 31 18.31 5.14 -20.19
C LEU A 31 18.42 6.64 -20.46
N LEU A 32 18.96 7.41 -19.50
CA LEU A 32 19.13 8.85 -19.69
C LEU A 32 20.22 9.21 -20.71
N CYS A 33 21.36 8.47 -20.69
CA CYS A 33 22.51 8.78 -21.49
C CYS A 33 22.54 8.04 -22.85
N PHE A 34 22.00 6.82 -22.93
CA PHE A 34 22.13 5.90 -24.05
C PHE A 34 20.83 5.16 -24.39
N ASP A 35 19.70 5.84 -24.36
CA ASP A 35 18.35 5.28 -24.49
C ASP A 35 18.24 4.21 -25.59
N LYS A 36 18.63 4.52 -26.82
CA LYS A 36 18.52 3.58 -27.95
C LYS A 36 19.30 2.27 -27.75
N THR A 37 20.43 2.33 -27.05
CA THR A 37 21.29 1.15 -26.82
C THR A 37 20.71 0.30 -25.69
N ILE A 38 20.32 0.93 -24.60
CA ILE A 38 19.76 0.28 -23.41
C ILE A 38 18.43 -0.40 -23.75
N VAL A 39 17.55 0.25 -24.51
CA VAL A 39 16.28 -0.34 -24.95
C VAL A 39 16.51 -1.55 -25.88
N LYS A 40 17.53 -1.54 -26.74
CA LYS A 40 17.90 -2.73 -27.56
C LYS A 40 18.41 -3.89 -26.70
N LEU A 41 19.09 -3.60 -25.58
CA LEU A 41 19.64 -4.60 -24.65
C LEU A 41 18.64 -4.96 -23.53
N ARG A 42 17.34 -4.81 -23.74
CA ARG A 42 16.29 -4.94 -22.71
C ARG A 42 16.40 -6.24 -21.88
N GLN A 43 16.59 -7.41 -22.55
CA GLN A 43 16.74 -8.69 -21.85
C GLN A 43 18.05 -8.78 -21.05
N GLY A 44 19.14 -8.19 -21.56
CA GLY A 44 20.41 -8.12 -20.84
C GLY A 44 20.31 -7.25 -19.59
N ASN A 45 19.58 -6.12 -19.66
CA ASN A 45 19.33 -5.26 -18.51
C ASN A 45 18.46 -5.95 -17.45
N ALA A 46 17.42 -6.66 -17.88
CA ALA A 46 16.58 -7.46 -16.98
C ALA A 46 17.39 -8.57 -16.29
N ALA A 47 18.17 -9.33 -17.06
CA ALA A 47 19.04 -10.39 -16.53
C ALA A 47 20.09 -9.85 -15.55
N PHE A 48 20.65 -8.66 -15.81
CA PHE A 48 21.60 -8.00 -14.92
C PHE A 48 20.93 -7.65 -13.56
N ILE A 49 19.75 -7.02 -13.59
CA ILE A 49 19.00 -6.69 -12.37
C ILE A 49 18.61 -7.97 -11.61
N LEU A 50 18.11 -8.99 -12.32
CA LEU A 50 17.74 -10.28 -11.72
C LEU A 50 18.94 -10.97 -11.06
N LEU A 51 20.13 -10.89 -11.67
CA LEU A 51 21.35 -11.42 -11.08
C LEU A 51 21.72 -10.73 -9.77
N LEU A 52 21.72 -9.39 -9.76
CA LEU A 52 22.03 -8.59 -8.55
C LEU A 52 21.03 -8.88 -7.43
N LEU A 53 19.74 -8.92 -7.75
CA LEU A 53 18.71 -9.27 -6.78
C LEU A 53 18.81 -10.73 -6.33
N GLY A 54 19.17 -11.65 -7.21
CA GLY A 54 19.42 -13.06 -6.88
C GLY A 54 20.56 -13.24 -5.87
N VAL A 55 21.63 -12.45 -5.99
CA VAL A 55 22.71 -12.41 -5.00
C VAL A 55 22.19 -11.87 -3.67
N ALA A 56 21.40 -10.80 -3.69
CA ALA A 56 20.78 -10.24 -2.48
C ALA A 56 19.85 -11.26 -1.79
N VAL A 57 19.08 -12.04 -2.55
CA VAL A 57 18.24 -13.14 -2.02
C VAL A 57 19.09 -14.20 -1.34
N ALA A 58 20.15 -14.68 -2.01
CA ALA A 58 21.04 -15.70 -1.43
C ALA A 58 21.70 -15.22 -0.14
N HIS A 59 22.11 -13.94 -0.08
CA HIS A 59 22.68 -13.32 1.11
C HIS A 59 21.62 -13.20 2.23
N SER A 60 20.40 -12.78 1.91
CA SER A 60 19.28 -12.70 2.87
C SER A 60 18.96 -14.06 3.48
N PHE A 61 18.94 -15.14 2.68
CA PHE A 61 18.74 -16.49 3.21
C PHE A 61 19.89 -16.95 4.10
N ALA A 62 21.13 -16.61 3.78
CA ALA A 62 22.27 -16.96 4.60
C ALA A 62 22.23 -16.27 5.97
N LEU A 63 21.88 -14.96 6.02
CA LEU A 63 21.66 -14.21 7.27
C LEU A 63 20.51 -14.78 8.08
N PHE A 64 19.39 -15.05 7.42
CA PHE A 64 18.23 -15.67 8.07
C PHE A 64 18.59 -17.02 8.70
N TRP A 65 19.34 -17.85 8.01
CA TRP A 65 19.79 -19.15 8.52
C TRP A 65 20.73 -19.01 9.72
N SER A 66 21.64 -18.02 9.70
CA SER A 66 22.52 -17.74 10.84
C SER A 66 21.72 -17.24 12.06
N GLN A 67 20.77 -16.32 11.87
CA GLN A 67 19.87 -15.86 12.93
C GLN A 67 18.99 -17.00 13.49
N PHE A 68 18.53 -17.89 12.61
CA PHE A 68 17.76 -19.07 13.02
C PHE A 68 18.58 -20.07 13.86
N GLN A 69 19.91 -20.07 13.71
CA GLN A 69 20.83 -20.84 14.56
C GLN A 69 21.15 -20.16 15.90
N GLY A 70 20.60 -18.97 16.18
CA GLY A 70 20.77 -18.26 17.44
C GLY A 70 21.95 -17.29 17.48
N HIS A 71 22.36 -16.75 16.32
CA HIS A 71 23.37 -15.69 16.29
C HIS A 71 22.78 -14.42 16.95
N GLU A 72 23.61 -13.73 17.75
CA GLU A 72 23.22 -12.46 18.37
C GLU A 72 22.92 -11.37 17.31
N PRO A 73 22.04 -10.39 17.62
CA PRO A 73 21.78 -9.26 16.76
C PRO A 73 23.09 -8.51 16.42
N TYR A 74 23.26 -8.15 15.16
CA TYR A 74 24.45 -7.48 14.66
C TYR A 74 24.10 -6.08 14.18
N GLN A 75 24.83 -5.06 14.69
CA GLN A 75 24.60 -3.67 14.35
C GLN A 75 25.90 -2.98 13.99
N VAL A 76 25.87 -2.21 12.91
CA VAL A 76 26.96 -1.30 12.53
C VAL A 76 26.39 0.09 12.41
N MET A 77 27.00 1.04 13.12
CA MET A 77 26.63 2.44 13.07
C MET A 77 27.85 3.32 12.81
N PHE A 78 27.68 4.33 12.02
CA PHE A 78 28.66 5.40 11.81
C PHE A 78 28.00 6.75 12.01
N GLU A 79 28.70 7.67 12.63
CA GLU A 79 28.22 9.02 12.86
C GLU A 79 28.16 9.79 11.54
N TRP A 80 26.96 10.24 11.18
CA TRP A 80 26.73 10.99 9.95
C TRP A 80 26.73 12.50 10.17
N VAL A 81 26.07 12.96 11.24
CA VAL A 81 26.02 14.38 11.63
C VAL A 81 26.19 14.49 13.14
N SER A 82 27.06 15.41 13.57
CA SER A 82 27.27 15.77 14.98
C SER A 82 27.23 17.29 15.11
N ALA A 83 26.37 17.80 16.00
CA ALA A 83 26.26 19.25 16.28
C ALA A 83 25.91 19.47 17.76
N GLY A 84 26.92 19.76 18.58
CA GLY A 84 26.75 19.83 20.02
C GLY A 84 26.32 18.50 20.62
N ASP A 85 25.21 18.48 21.35
CA ASP A 85 24.63 17.27 21.95
C ASP A 85 23.77 16.44 20.96
N PHE A 86 23.60 16.93 19.72
CA PHE A 86 22.85 16.22 18.69
C PHE A 86 23.79 15.29 17.89
N HIS A 87 23.51 13.99 17.94
CA HIS A 87 24.23 12.97 17.18
C HIS A 87 23.25 12.17 16.33
N LEU A 88 23.47 12.14 15.02
CA LEU A 88 22.70 11.32 14.09
C LEU A 88 23.62 10.30 13.45
N SER A 89 23.35 9.05 13.72
CA SER A 89 24.09 7.91 13.17
C SER A 89 23.28 7.21 12.08
N MET A 90 23.98 6.69 11.09
CA MET A 90 23.44 5.85 10.01
C MET A 90 24.10 4.48 10.07
N GLY A 91 23.46 3.47 9.52
CA GLY A 91 24.04 2.14 9.55
C GLY A 91 23.05 1.06 9.15
N TYR A 92 23.23 -0.13 9.69
CA TYR A 92 22.30 -1.23 9.51
C TYR A 92 22.28 -2.15 10.74
N THR A 93 21.12 -2.76 10.96
CA THR A 93 20.88 -3.74 12.02
C THR A 93 20.32 -5.01 11.42
N ILE A 94 20.90 -6.15 11.79
CA ILE A 94 20.42 -7.48 11.42
C ILE A 94 20.07 -8.22 12.70
N ASP A 95 18.80 -8.28 12.98
CA ASP A 95 18.15 -9.05 14.04
C ASP A 95 17.14 -10.04 13.43
N HIS A 96 16.41 -10.76 14.25
CA HIS A 96 15.43 -11.75 13.81
C HIS A 96 14.35 -11.12 12.88
N LEU A 97 13.85 -9.93 13.24
CA LEU A 97 12.83 -9.24 12.46
C LEU A 97 13.38 -8.75 11.11
N ALA A 98 14.59 -8.15 11.10
CA ALA A 98 15.23 -7.74 9.85
C ALA A 98 15.53 -8.94 8.96
N ALA A 99 16.10 -10.02 9.50
CA ALA A 99 16.43 -11.22 8.75
C ALA A 99 15.18 -11.86 8.12
N LEU A 100 14.07 -11.94 8.85
CA LEU A 100 12.78 -12.40 8.34
C LEU A 100 12.30 -11.55 7.17
N MET A 101 12.27 -10.23 7.35
CA MET A 101 11.77 -9.31 6.34
C MET A 101 12.67 -9.25 5.11
N LEU A 102 13.99 -9.36 5.27
CA LEU A 102 14.93 -9.44 4.14
C LEU A 102 14.62 -10.61 3.22
N VAL A 103 14.34 -11.80 3.79
CA VAL A 103 13.96 -12.98 3.00
C VAL A 103 12.63 -12.76 2.29
N ILE A 104 11.61 -12.27 3.00
CA ILE A 104 10.28 -12.04 2.43
C ILE A 104 10.34 -11.06 1.27
N VAL A 105 10.91 -9.86 1.51
CA VAL A 105 10.97 -8.79 0.51
C VAL A 105 11.79 -9.20 -0.71
N SER A 106 13.00 -9.73 -0.50
CA SER A 106 13.90 -10.06 -1.60
C SER A 106 13.36 -11.23 -2.45
N THR A 107 12.78 -12.25 -1.83
CA THR A 107 12.22 -13.42 -2.55
C THR A 107 11.01 -13.02 -3.39
N VAL A 108 10.05 -12.28 -2.79
CA VAL A 108 8.87 -11.83 -3.52
C VAL A 108 9.27 -10.89 -4.66
N ALA A 109 10.21 -9.95 -4.41
CA ALA A 109 10.71 -9.05 -5.45
C ALA A 109 11.36 -9.81 -6.62
N LEU A 110 12.18 -10.82 -6.34
CA LEU A 110 12.80 -11.64 -7.39
C LEU A 110 11.76 -12.38 -8.24
N LEU A 111 10.77 -13.01 -7.61
CA LEU A 111 9.70 -13.73 -8.32
C LEU A 111 8.81 -12.80 -9.13
N VAL A 112 8.49 -11.62 -8.60
CA VAL A 112 7.75 -10.58 -9.33
C VAL A 112 8.55 -10.07 -10.53
N MET A 113 9.87 -9.87 -10.40
CA MET A 113 10.70 -9.44 -11.53
C MET A 113 10.83 -10.52 -12.60
N ILE A 114 10.90 -11.81 -12.24
CA ILE A 114 10.86 -12.92 -13.22
C ILE A 114 9.51 -12.91 -13.95
N TYR A 115 8.40 -12.73 -13.23
CA TYR A 115 7.08 -12.64 -13.82
C TYR A 115 6.94 -11.45 -14.80
N THR A 116 7.58 -10.34 -14.47
CA THR A 116 7.56 -9.10 -15.26
C THR A 116 8.10 -9.30 -16.67
N ASP A 117 9.05 -10.20 -16.88
CA ASP A 117 9.61 -10.50 -18.20
C ASP A 117 8.52 -10.95 -19.20
N GLY A 118 7.62 -11.82 -18.77
CA GLY A 118 6.47 -12.22 -19.58
C GLY A 118 5.39 -11.15 -19.67
N TYR A 119 5.01 -10.55 -18.53
CA TYR A 119 3.88 -9.62 -18.48
C TYR A 119 4.13 -8.31 -19.23
N MET A 120 5.34 -7.75 -19.15
CA MET A 120 5.73 -6.49 -19.80
C MET A 120 6.47 -6.69 -21.14
N ALA A 121 6.48 -7.93 -21.69
CA ALA A 121 7.28 -8.30 -22.88
C ALA A 121 7.04 -7.37 -24.07
N HIS A 122 5.85 -6.82 -24.25
CA HIS A 122 5.47 -5.99 -25.40
C HIS A 122 5.40 -4.48 -25.05
N ASP A 123 5.65 -4.09 -23.80
CA ASP A 123 5.57 -2.70 -23.35
C ASP A 123 6.86 -1.93 -23.72
N ALA A 124 6.69 -0.73 -24.27
CA ALA A 124 7.79 0.16 -24.63
C ALA A 124 8.60 0.62 -23.41
N GLY A 125 7.97 0.69 -22.23
CA GLY A 125 8.60 1.07 -20.95
C GLY A 125 9.27 -0.08 -20.21
N TYR A 126 9.43 -1.25 -20.80
CA TYR A 126 9.98 -2.46 -20.16
C TYR A 126 11.23 -2.20 -19.32
N VAL A 127 12.24 -1.53 -19.88
CA VAL A 127 13.52 -1.28 -19.16
C VAL A 127 13.34 -0.28 -18.03
N ARG A 128 12.54 0.76 -18.23
CA ARG A 128 12.17 1.75 -17.20
C ARG A 128 11.45 1.07 -16.04
N PHE A 129 10.59 0.11 -16.34
CA PHE A 129 9.86 -0.65 -15.34
C PHE A 129 10.78 -1.46 -14.43
N TYR A 130 11.76 -2.17 -15.02
CA TYR A 130 12.77 -2.91 -14.25
C TYR A 130 13.63 -2.00 -13.38
N ALA A 131 14.02 -0.83 -13.88
CA ALA A 131 14.77 0.14 -13.08
C ALA A 131 13.96 0.63 -11.87
N TYR A 132 12.67 0.92 -12.05
CA TYR A 132 11.78 1.35 -10.95
C TYR A 132 11.52 0.23 -9.94
N LEU A 133 11.30 -1.02 -10.40
CA LEU A 133 11.14 -2.17 -9.50
C LEU A 133 12.40 -2.42 -8.67
N SER A 134 13.56 -2.30 -9.29
CA SER A 134 14.85 -2.47 -8.61
C SER A 134 15.08 -1.39 -7.56
N LEU A 135 14.78 -0.12 -7.87
CA LEU A 135 14.85 1.00 -6.93
C LEU A 135 13.87 0.81 -5.77
N PHE A 136 12.66 0.37 -6.05
CA PHE A 136 11.64 0.10 -5.04
C PHE A 136 12.05 -1.03 -4.09
N SER A 137 12.62 -2.12 -4.65
CA SER A 137 13.13 -3.24 -3.86
C SER A 137 14.28 -2.80 -2.95
N SER A 138 15.23 -2.01 -3.48
CA SER A 138 16.31 -1.43 -2.70
C SER A 138 15.80 -0.57 -1.56
N SER A 139 14.82 0.29 -1.84
CA SER A 139 14.23 1.20 -0.84
C SER A 139 13.60 0.43 0.31
N MET A 140 12.87 -0.64 0.00
CA MET A 140 12.26 -1.47 1.04
C MET A 140 13.28 -2.28 1.83
N LEU A 141 14.30 -2.83 1.17
CA LEU A 141 15.38 -3.55 1.85
C LEU A 141 16.19 -2.61 2.76
N GLY A 142 16.44 -1.36 2.33
CA GLY A 142 17.08 -0.34 3.15
C GLY A 142 16.24 0.07 4.37
N LEU A 143 14.91 0.15 4.21
CA LEU A 143 13.99 0.40 5.32
C LEU A 143 14.08 -0.71 6.37
N VAL A 144 14.11 -1.97 5.95
CA VAL A 144 14.13 -3.14 6.83
C VAL A 144 15.38 -3.21 7.69
N VAL A 145 16.56 -2.86 7.14
CA VAL A 145 17.83 -2.89 7.87
C VAL A 145 18.14 -1.61 8.65
N SER A 146 17.24 -0.62 8.65
CA SER A 146 17.48 0.67 9.30
C SER A 146 17.57 0.53 10.82
N PRO A 147 18.65 1.02 11.46
CA PRO A 147 18.89 0.86 12.88
C PRO A 147 18.16 1.88 13.76
N ASN A 148 17.62 2.94 13.17
CA ASN A 148 16.94 4.02 13.90
C ASN A 148 15.77 4.61 13.10
N LEU A 149 14.92 5.34 13.79
CA LEU A 149 13.67 5.86 13.26
C LEU A 149 13.86 6.92 12.15
N VAL A 150 14.96 7.69 12.17
CA VAL A 150 15.25 8.69 11.12
C VAL A 150 15.63 8.00 9.82
N GLN A 151 16.48 6.96 9.88
CA GLN A 151 16.85 6.21 8.68
C GLN A 151 15.64 5.43 8.12
N VAL A 152 14.79 4.87 8.99
CA VAL A 152 13.48 4.31 8.58
C VAL A 152 12.69 5.38 7.82
N TYR A 153 12.59 6.62 8.34
CA TYR A 153 11.84 7.68 7.69
C TYR A 153 12.40 8.05 6.30
N ILE A 154 13.72 8.08 6.13
CA ILE A 154 14.36 8.34 4.82
C ILE A 154 13.93 7.28 3.79
N PHE A 155 14.05 5.99 4.13
CA PHE A 155 13.64 4.92 3.24
C PHE A 155 12.12 4.81 3.09
N TRP A 156 11.36 5.19 4.10
CA TRP A 156 9.90 5.29 4.09
C TRP A 156 9.40 6.26 3.01
N GLU A 157 10.05 7.41 2.92
CA GLU A 157 9.78 8.41 1.89
C GLU A 157 10.20 7.92 0.50
N LEU A 158 11.33 7.22 0.41
CA LEU A 158 11.82 6.66 -0.85
C LEU A 158 10.90 5.56 -1.38
N VAL A 159 10.40 4.68 -0.51
CA VAL A 159 9.35 3.69 -0.84
C VAL A 159 8.09 4.40 -1.37
N GLY A 160 7.67 5.50 -0.72
CA GLY A 160 6.53 6.31 -1.16
C GLY A 160 6.74 6.91 -2.56
N MET A 161 7.92 7.47 -2.83
CA MET A 161 8.27 8.03 -4.13
C MET A 161 8.32 6.95 -5.22
N CYS A 162 8.92 5.80 -4.92
CA CYS A 162 8.95 4.68 -5.87
C CYS A 162 7.54 4.17 -6.21
N SER A 163 6.65 4.08 -5.22
CA SER A 163 5.26 3.68 -5.46
C SER A 163 4.52 4.67 -6.36
N TYR A 164 4.75 5.97 -6.20
CA TYR A 164 4.21 7.00 -7.09
C TYR A 164 4.63 6.77 -8.55
N LEU A 165 5.93 6.54 -8.81
CA LEU A 165 6.46 6.28 -10.14
C LEU A 165 5.90 4.98 -10.76
N LEU A 166 5.65 3.99 -9.93
CA LEU A 166 5.18 2.69 -10.35
C LEU A 166 3.66 2.66 -10.57
N ILE A 167 2.86 3.30 -9.73
CA ILE A 167 1.39 3.42 -9.91
C ILE A 167 1.09 4.27 -11.16
N GLY A 168 1.81 5.38 -11.33
CA GLY A 168 1.73 6.26 -12.48
C GLY A 168 2.58 5.81 -13.67
N PHE A 169 2.93 4.53 -13.79
CA PHE A 169 3.80 4.04 -14.87
C PHE A 169 3.27 4.36 -16.26
N TRP A 170 1.96 4.19 -16.45
CA TRP A 170 1.24 4.60 -17.66
C TRP A 170 0.64 6.00 -17.51
N TYR A 171 1.49 6.99 -17.24
CA TYR A 171 1.10 8.37 -16.95
C TYR A 171 0.30 9.07 -18.08
N ASP A 172 0.34 8.54 -19.28
CA ASP A 172 -0.49 9.01 -20.41
C ASP A 172 -1.98 8.74 -20.18
N ARG A 173 -2.31 7.77 -19.31
CA ARG A 173 -3.67 7.52 -18.88
C ARG A 173 -4.02 8.44 -17.72
N LYS A 174 -5.07 9.24 -17.88
CA LYS A 174 -5.52 10.16 -16.83
C LYS A 174 -5.83 9.44 -15.52
N SER A 175 -6.46 8.26 -15.59
CA SER A 175 -6.76 7.45 -14.40
C SER A 175 -5.50 7.08 -13.61
N ALA A 176 -4.42 6.67 -14.29
CA ALA A 176 -3.16 6.33 -13.64
C ALA A 176 -2.45 7.56 -13.06
N ALA A 177 -2.50 8.71 -13.75
CA ALA A 177 -1.97 9.97 -13.25
C ALA A 177 -2.72 10.45 -12.00
N ASP A 178 -4.05 10.40 -12.01
CA ASP A 178 -4.89 10.76 -10.86
C ASP A 178 -4.66 9.79 -9.69
N ALA A 179 -4.54 8.49 -9.96
CA ALA A 179 -4.30 7.45 -8.96
C ALA A 179 -2.96 7.60 -8.25
N CYS A 180 -1.87 7.85 -8.99
CA CYS A 180 -0.55 8.04 -8.38
C CYS A 180 -0.49 9.32 -7.54
N GLN A 181 -1.13 10.41 -8.00
CA GLN A 181 -1.25 11.64 -7.23
C GLN A 181 -2.05 11.42 -5.93
N LYS A 182 -3.20 10.74 -6.00
CA LYS A 182 -4.01 10.39 -4.83
C LYS A 182 -3.21 9.55 -3.84
N ALA A 183 -2.51 8.51 -4.33
CA ALA A 183 -1.68 7.66 -3.50
C ALA A 183 -0.57 8.45 -2.79
N PHE A 184 0.15 9.31 -3.51
CA PHE A 184 1.23 10.11 -2.97
C PHE A 184 0.73 11.10 -1.91
N VAL A 185 -0.31 11.88 -2.22
CA VAL A 185 -0.86 12.90 -1.30
C VAL A 185 -1.44 12.27 -0.04
N THR A 186 -2.21 11.17 -0.17
CA THR A 186 -2.79 10.48 0.99
C THR A 186 -1.70 9.91 1.91
N ASN A 187 -0.66 9.28 1.34
CA ASN A 187 0.46 8.78 2.12
C ASN A 187 1.23 9.92 2.79
N ARG A 188 1.40 11.07 2.12
CA ARG A 188 2.12 12.23 2.68
C ARG A 188 1.46 12.81 3.94
N ILE A 189 0.13 12.71 4.07
CA ILE A 189 -0.57 13.09 5.30
C ILE A 189 -0.10 12.24 6.48
N GLY A 190 0.00 10.91 6.30
CA GLY A 190 0.53 10.01 7.32
C GLY A 190 2.02 10.21 7.59
N ASP A 191 2.81 10.41 6.54
CA ASP A 191 4.26 10.64 6.62
C ASP A 191 4.58 11.93 7.40
N PHE A 192 3.77 12.99 7.21
CA PHE A 192 3.88 14.22 8.00
C PHE A 192 3.56 13.99 9.47
N GLY A 193 2.50 13.21 9.77
CA GLY A 193 2.20 12.80 11.14
C GLY A 193 3.35 12.02 11.77
N LEU A 194 3.89 11.04 11.05
CA LEU A 194 5.05 10.26 11.48
C LEU A 194 6.25 11.17 11.80
N LEU A 195 6.57 12.14 10.94
CA LEU A 195 7.66 13.08 11.18
C LEU A 195 7.44 13.88 12.47
N LEU A 196 6.24 14.39 12.70
CA LEU A 196 5.92 15.11 13.95
C LEU A 196 6.05 14.21 15.17
N GLY A 197 5.65 12.95 15.07
CA GLY A 197 5.83 11.94 16.11
C GLY A 197 7.30 11.66 16.41
N ILE A 198 8.13 11.50 15.36
CA ILE A 198 9.59 11.34 15.48
C ILE A 198 10.23 12.53 16.23
N LEU A 199 9.88 13.74 15.83
CA LEU A 199 10.39 14.97 16.47
C LEU A 199 9.92 15.09 17.92
N GLY A 200 8.66 14.71 18.21
CA GLY A 200 8.11 14.73 19.56
C GLY A 200 8.78 13.70 20.48
N LEU A 201 8.99 12.48 20.00
CA LEU A 201 9.73 11.45 20.76
C LEU A 201 11.17 11.84 20.97
N PHE A 202 11.86 12.35 19.96
CA PHE A 202 13.23 12.86 20.10
C PHE A 202 13.32 14.00 21.10
N TRP A 203 12.39 14.96 21.03
CA TRP A 203 12.34 16.06 22.00
C TRP A 203 12.19 15.56 23.44
N ALA A 204 11.40 14.50 23.65
CA ALA A 204 11.21 13.93 24.97
C ALA A 204 12.38 13.05 25.44
N THR A 205 12.89 12.17 24.57
CA THR A 205 13.84 11.10 24.93
C THR A 205 15.30 11.41 24.58
N GLY A 206 15.54 12.32 23.64
CA GLY A 206 16.89 12.65 23.13
C GLY A 206 17.53 11.52 22.30
N SER A 207 16.75 10.57 21.78
CA SER A 207 17.26 9.43 20.97
C SER A 207 16.33 9.13 19.79
N PHE A 208 16.91 8.53 18.74
CA PHE A 208 16.19 7.96 17.60
C PHE A 208 16.25 6.40 17.58
N ASP A 209 17.01 5.82 18.47
CA ASP A 209 17.11 4.38 18.65
C ASP A 209 15.85 3.83 19.33
N PHE A 210 15.34 2.69 18.83
CA PHE A 210 14.04 2.17 19.24
C PHE A 210 14.00 1.75 20.70
N ASP A 211 15.00 1.02 21.17
CA ASP A 211 15.06 0.49 22.53
C ASP A 211 15.32 1.60 23.54
N ILE A 212 16.27 2.49 23.22
CA ILE A 212 16.61 3.64 24.08
C ILE A 212 15.40 4.60 24.20
N MET A 213 14.63 4.80 23.11
CA MET A 213 13.41 5.60 23.16
C MET A 213 12.36 4.95 24.09
N GLY A 214 12.16 3.64 24.01
CA GLY A 214 11.22 2.91 24.85
C GLY A 214 11.56 3.04 26.33
N GLU A 215 12.79 2.68 26.71
CA GLU A 215 13.28 2.77 28.09
C GLU A 215 13.17 4.18 28.67
N ARG A 216 13.63 5.19 27.92
CA ARG A 216 13.59 6.58 28.40
C ARG A 216 12.16 7.11 28.50
N LEU A 217 11.29 6.75 27.55
CA LEU A 217 9.88 7.15 27.58
C LEU A 217 9.20 6.60 28.80
N GLN A 218 9.41 5.30 29.11
CA GLN A 218 8.89 4.66 30.30
C GLN A 218 9.35 5.41 31.56
N GLY A 219 10.65 5.63 31.73
CA GLY A 219 11.18 6.33 32.89
C GLY A 219 10.66 7.77 33.05
N LEU A 220 10.44 8.51 31.94
CA LEU A 220 9.87 9.86 31.96
C LEU A 220 8.39 9.87 32.37
N VAL A 221 7.60 8.87 31.94
CA VAL A 221 6.20 8.74 32.29
C VAL A 221 6.04 8.31 33.76
N GLU A 222 6.82 7.32 34.21
CA GLU A 222 6.80 6.83 35.59
C GLU A 222 7.25 7.90 36.60
N SER A 223 8.26 8.70 36.26
CA SER A 223 8.73 9.81 37.10
C SER A 223 7.81 11.04 37.09
N GLY A 224 6.77 11.06 36.20
CA GLY A 224 5.87 12.21 36.03
C GLY A 224 6.47 13.38 35.30
N ASN A 225 7.67 13.28 34.74
CA ASN A 225 8.31 14.33 33.96
C ASN A 225 7.68 14.50 32.56
N LEU A 226 7.02 13.46 32.03
CA LEU A 226 6.21 13.52 30.82
C LEU A 226 4.83 12.98 31.12
N SER A 227 3.77 13.73 30.74
CA SER A 227 2.42 13.23 30.90
C SER A 227 2.12 12.08 29.94
N LEU A 228 1.43 11.03 30.42
CA LEU A 228 1.01 9.89 29.58
C LEU A 228 0.17 10.36 28.37
N VAL A 229 -0.60 11.43 28.50
CA VAL A 229 -1.40 12.00 27.40
C VAL A 229 -0.48 12.53 26.29
N LEU A 230 0.57 13.30 26.64
CA LEU A 230 1.50 13.85 25.64
C LEU A 230 2.33 12.72 24.99
N ALA A 231 2.78 11.74 25.77
CA ALA A 231 3.44 10.56 25.24
C ALA A 231 2.52 9.79 24.25
N SER A 232 1.24 9.63 24.61
CA SER A 232 0.23 9.01 23.73
C SER A 232 0.00 9.80 22.46
N VAL A 233 0.02 11.15 22.51
CA VAL A 233 -0.06 11.98 21.29
C VAL A 233 1.11 11.72 20.36
N PHE A 234 2.33 11.64 20.88
CA PHE A 234 3.50 11.30 20.07
C PHE A 234 3.38 9.89 19.46
N GLY A 235 2.94 8.92 20.24
CA GLY A 235 2.67 7.55 19.76
C GLY A 235 1.61 7.50 18.64
N ILE A 236 0.50 8.24 18.78
CA ILE A 236 -0.54 8.35 17.75
C ILE A 236 0.01 9.00 16.48
N LEU A 237 0.83 10.05 16.60
CA LEU A 237 1.46 10.70 15.47
C LEU A 237 2.39 9.75 14.71
N VAL A 238 3.19 8.95 15.43
CA VAL A 238 4.00 7.89 14.79
C VAL A 238 3.11 6.86 14.10
N PHE A 239 2.01 6.43 14.72
CA PHE A 239 1.09 5.46 14.15
C PHE A 239 0.40 5.96 12.86
N LEU A 240 0.29 7.27 12.62
CA LEU A 240 -0.26 7.81 11.36
C LEU A 240 0.54 7.37 10.11
N GLY A 241 1.85 7.16 10.23
CA GLY A 241 2.65 6.57 9.15
C GLY A 241 2.15 5.18 8.74
N PRO A 242 2.12 4.21 9.66
CA PRO A 242 1.48 2.90 9.47
C PRO A 242 0.05 2.97 8.95
N VAL A 243 -0.80 3.88 9.46
CA VAL A 243 -2.18 4.07 8.98
C VAL A 243 -2.22 4.39 7.49
N ALA A 244 -1.33 5.24 7.02
CA ALA A 244 -1.26 5.61 5.60
C ALA A 244 -0.69 4.49 4.73
N LYS A 245 0.52 3.99 5.03
CA LYS A 245 1.21 2.98 4.19
C LYS A 245 0.49 1.63 4.19
N SER A 246 -0.03 1.18 5.34
CA SER A 246 -0.81 -0.07 5.42
C SER A 246 -2.30 0.13 5.11
N ALA A 247 -2.67 1.26 4.53
CA ALA A 247 -4.03 1.56 4.09
C ALA A 247 -5.10 1.26 5.17
N GLN A 248 -4.84 1.70 6.40
CA GLN A 248 -5.80 1.63 7.48
C GLN A 248 -6.80 2.78 7.40
N PHE A 249 -7.99 2.58 7.94
CA PHE A 249 -8.97 3.66 8.04
C PHE A 249 -8.41 4.84 8.89
N PRO A 250 -8.57 6.11 8.45
CA PRO A 250 -9.30 6.59 7.27
C PRO A 250 -8.43 6.77 6.00
N LEU A 251 -7.12 6.48 6.03
CA LEU A 251 -6.19 6.76 4.93
C LEU A 251 -6.05 5.59 3.91
N HIS A 252 -7.05 4.73 3.78
CA HIS A 252 -7.04 3.54 2.91
C HIS A 252 -7.39 3.81 1.44
N VAL A 253 -7.98 4.96 1.13
CA VAL A 253 -8.65 5.27 -0.16
C VAL A 253 -7.75 5.24 -1.38
N TRP A 254 -6.43 5.30 -1.20
CA TRP A 254 -5.46 5.26 -2.29
C TRP A 254 -5.20 3.84 -2.83
N LEU A 255 -5.35 2.82 -1.97
CA LEU A 255 -4.91 1.45 -2.28
C LEU A 255 -5.70 0.80 -3.43
N PRO A 256 -7.05 0.91 -3.49
CA PRO A 256 -7.82 0.37 -4.62
C PRO A 256 -7.54 1.09 -5.95
N ASP A 257 -7.19 2.38 -5.92
CA ASP A 257 -6.88 3.14 -7.11
C ASP A 257 -5.45 2.87 -7.60
N ALA A 258 -4.55 2.42 -6.71
CA ALA A 258 -3.22 1.93 -7.10
C ALA A 258 -3.25 0.75 -8.09
N MET A 259 -4.42 0.12 -8.30
CA MET A 259 -4.65 -0.93 -9.30
C MET A 259 -4.55 -0.44 -10.76
N GLU A 260 -4.48 0.86 -11.00
CA GLU A 260 -4.21 1.44 -12.32
C GLU A 260 -2.79 1.13 -12.84
N GLY A 261 -1.86 0.84 -11.94
CA GLY A 261 -0.51 0.39 -12.31
C GLY A 261 -0.47 -1.05 -12.87
N PRO A 262 0.62 -1.44 -13.56
CA PRO A 262 0.83 -2.81 -14.03
C PRO A 262 0.74 -3.85 -12.92
N THR A 263 0.18 -5.03 -13.19
CA THR A 263 -0.11 -6.04 -12.15
C THR A 263 1.12 -6.53 -11.35
N PRO A 264 2.34 -6.66 -11.91
CA PRO A 264 3.53 -7.01 -11.11
C PRO A 264 3.77 -6.03 -9.95
N ILE A 265 3.47 -4.73 -10.15
CA ILE A 265 3.54 -3.72 -9.09
C ILE A 265 2.51 -4.00 -8.00
N SER A 266 1.27 -4.30 -8.42
CA SER A 266 0.21 -4.62 -7.47
C SER A 266 0.62 -5.80 -6.58
N ALA A 267 1.23 -6.85 -7.16
CA ALA A 267 1.75 -7.97 -6.41
C ALA A 267 2.83 -7.55 -5.39
N LEU A 268 3.77 -6.69 -5.79
CA LEU A 268 4.88 -6.28 -4.93
C LEU A 268 4.43 -5.33 -3.82
N ILE A 269 3.67 -4.26 -4.14
CA ILE A 269 3.17 -3.26 -3.19
C ILE A 269 2.28 -3.90 -2.13
N HIS A 270 1.36 -4.80 -2.54
CA HIS A 270 0.29 -5.31 -1.68
C HIS A 270 0.69 -6.56 -0.89
N ALA A 271 1.80 -7.21 -1.22
CA ALA A 271 2.19 -8.44 -0.55
C ALA A 271 3.31 -8.24 0.49
N ALA A 272 4.47 -7.74 0.09
CA ALA A 272 5.69 -7.84 0.88
C ALA A 272 6.40 -6.50 1.14
N THR A 273 5.93 -5.38 0.56
CA THR A 273 6.69 -4.14 0.59
C THR A 273 5.93 -2.99 1.25
N MET A 274 5.45 -2.01 0.50
CA MET A 274 4.91 -0.76 1.02
C MET A 274 3.84 -0.96 2.11
N VAL A 275 2.87 -1.85 1.87
CA VAL A 275 1.79 -2.08 2.86
C VAL A 275 2.26 -2.89 4.07
N ALA A 276 3.29 -3.72 3.90
CA ALA A 276 3.94 -4.45 4.99
C ALA A 276 4.81 -3.52 5.84
N ALA A 277 5.35 -2.44 5.27
CA ALA A 277 6.19 -1.48 5.99
C ALA A 277 5.48 -0.84 7.19
N GLY A 278 4.16 -0.61 7.13
CA GLY A 278 3.43 -0.07 8.28
C GLY A 278 3.33 -1.06 9.43
N VAL A 279 3.03 -2.33 9.16
CA VAL A 279 3.02 -3.39 10.19
C VAL A 279 4.42 -3.60 10.76
N PHE A 280 5.45 -3.60 9.89
CA PHE A 280 6.86 -3.64 10.29
C PHE A 280 7.23 -2.47 11.21
N LEU A 281 6.80 -1.25 10.90
CA LEU A 281 7.09 -0.10 11.74
C LEU A 281 6.38 -0.18 13.11
N ILE A 282 5.13 -0.70 13.17
CA ILE A 282 4.47 -0.95 14.46
C ILE A 282 5.29 -1.96 15.28
N ALA A 283 5.81 -3.00 14.63
CA ALA A 283 6.66 -3.99 15.29
C ALA A 283 7.98 -3.38 15.79
N ARG A 284 8.65 -2.54 14.99
CA ARG A 284 9.88 -1.83 15.41
C ARG A 284 9.65 -0.82 16.53
N MET A 285 8.46 -0.21 16.56
CA MET A 285 8.08 0.74 17.61
C MET A 285 7.41 0.07 18.82
N TYR A 286 7.39 -1.25 18.88
CA TYR A 286 6.77 -1.98 19.97
C TYR A 286 7.34 -1.58 21.35
N PRO A 287 8.67 -1.40 21.54
CA PRO A 287 9.23 -0.93 22.81
C PRO A 287 8.69 0.43 23.29
N VAL A 288 8.17 1.25 22.37
CA VAL A 288 7.53 2.52 22.70
C VAL A 288 6.03 2.32 22.93
N PHE A 289 5.36 1.57 22.06
CA PHE A 289 3.90 1.43 22.07
C PHE A 289 3.39 0.61 23.25
N GLU A 290 4.11 -0.42 23.71
CA GLU A 290 3.71 -1.28 24.85
C GLU A 290 3.52 -0.49 26.16
N HIS A 291 4.26 0.63 26.33
CA HIS A 291 4.11 1.54 27.46
C HIS A 291 2.97 2.56 27.31
N LEU A 292 2.22 2.53 26.19
CA LEU A 292 1.14 3.45 25.85
C LEU A 292 -0.20 2.72 25.63
N PRO A 293 -0.91 2.29 26.69
CA PRO A 293 -2.12 1.46 26.56
C PRO A 293 -3.22 2.09 25.71
N SER A 294 -3.35 3.44 25.73
CA SER A 294 -4.32 4.16 24.89
C SER A 294 -4.00 4.03 23.40
N VAL A 295 -2.70 4.04 23.04
CA VAL A 295 -2.24 3.90 21.66
C VAL A 295 -2.44 2.45 21.20
N MET A 296 -2.08 1.46 22.00
CA MET A 296 -2.28 0.04 21.70
C MET A 296 -3.77 -0.27 21.46
N ASN A 297 -4.65 0.23 22.31
CA ASN A 297 -6.10 0.06 22.12
C ASN A 297 -6.60 0.74 20.84
N LEU A 298 -6.09 1.93 20.49
CA LEU A 298 -6.42 2.61 19.23
C LEU A 298 -5.96 1.78 18.02
N ILE A 299 -4.73 1.25 18.05
CA ILE A 299 -4.17 0.39 17.00
C ILE A 299 -5.07 -0.84 16.81
N ALA A 300 -5.49 -1.49 17.89
CA ALA A 300 -6.35 -2.67 17.84
C ALA A 300 -7.71 -2.39 17.17
N TRP A 301 -8.39 -1.31 17.57
CA TRP A 301 -9.69 -0.95 17.02
C TRP A 301 -9.63 -0.43 15.59
N VAL A 302 -8.62 0.36 15.23
CA VAL A 302 -8.38 0.78 13.84
C VAL A 302 -8.16 -0.43 12.95
N GLY A 303 -7.36 -1.40 13.41
CA GLY A 303 -7.14 -2.66 12.69
C GLY A 303 -8.42 -3.46 12.50
N ALA A 304 -9.18 -3.71 13.56
CA ALA A 304 -10.43 -4.47 13.51
C ALA A 304 -11.47 -3.80 12.58
N PHE A 305 -11.66 -2.49 12.71
CA PHE A 305 -12.57 -1.72 11.87
C PHE A 305 -12.16 -1.80 10.40
N THR A 306 -10.86 -1.62 10.11
CA THR A 306 -10.32 -1.70 8.75
C THR A 306 -10.49 -3.09 8.15
N ALA A 307 -10.29 -4.15 8.95
CA ALA A 307 -10.50 -5.53 8.52
C ALA A 307 -11.94 -5.75 8.04
N PHE A 308 -12.91 -5.36 8.85
CA PHE A 308 -14.34 -5.49 8.53
C PHE A 308 -14.76 -4.61 7.34
N MET A 309 -14.34 -3.35 7.31
CA MET A 309 -14.64 -2.42 6.22
C MET A 309 -14.12 -2.96 4.89
N GLY A 310 -12.83 -3.35 4.82
CA GLY A 310 -12.23 -3.90 3.60
C GLY A 310 -12.95 -5.13 3.09
N ALA A 311 -13.26 -6.08 3.98
CA ALA A 311 -13.99 -7.30 3.63
C ALA A 311 -15.40 -7.02 3.12
N SER A 312 -16.14 -6.12 3.77
CA SER A 312 -17.52 -5.77 3.40
C SER A 312 -17.59 -5.08 2.04
N ILE A 313 -16.60 -4.26 1.68
CA ILE A 313 -16.52 -3.63 0.35
C ILE A 313 -16.13 -4.65 -0.73
N ALA A 314 -15.22 -5.59 -0.42
CA ALA A 314 -14.80 -6.64 -1.35
C ALA A 314 -15.94 -7.52 -1.88
N ILE A 315 -17.03 -7.68 -1.11
CA ILE A 315 -18.21 -8.47 -1.50
C ILE A 315 -18.78 -8.05 -2.86
N THR A 316 -18.80 -6.76 -3.15
CA THR A 316 -19.48 -6.18 -4.31
C THR A 316 -18.55 -5.75 -5.45
N GLN A 317 -17.24 -5.84 -5.27
CA GLN A 317 -16.30 -5.47 -6.33
C GLN A 317 -16.34 -6.47 -7.49
N ASN A 318 -16.44 -5.96 -8.72
CA ASN A 318 -16.45 -6.77 -9.93
C ASN A 318 -15.08 -6.84 -10.61
N ASP A 319 -14.21 -5.86 -10.38
CA ASP A 319 -12.83 -5.86 -10.82
C ASP A 319 -12.00 -6.80 -9.94
N ILE A 320 -11.31 -7.78 -10.55
CA ILE A 320 -10.54 -8.80 -9.83
C ILE A 320 -9.37 -8.18 -9.04
N LYS A 321 -8.69 -7.16 -9.59
CA LYS A 321 -7.58 -6.45 -8.91
C LYS A 321 -8.12 -5.62 -7.74
N LYS A 322 -9.21 -4.87 -7.92
CA LYS A 322 -9.82 -4.06 -6.85
C LYS A 322 -10.38 -4.95 -5.74
N GLY A 323 -11.00 -6.09 -6.07
CA GLY A 323 -11.41 -7.08 -5.09
C GLY A 323 -10.24 -7.60 -4.24
N LEU A 324 -9.09 -7.92 -4.87
CA LEU A 324 -7.87 -8.30 -4.18
C LEU A 324 -7.25 -7.15 -3.37
N ALA A 325 -7.37 -5.89 -3.80
CA ALA A 325 -6.92 -4.72 -3.04
C ALA A 325 -7.70 -4.56 -1.74
N TYR A 326 -9.04 -4.63 -1.77
CA TYR A 326 -9.86 -4.60 -0.57
C TYR A 326 -9.62 -5.80 0.35
N SER A 327 -9.32 -6.96 -0.23
CA SER A 327 -8.90 -8.10 0.58
C SER A 327 -7.53 -7.89 1.24
N THR A 328 -6.62 -7.10 0.64
CA THR A 328 -5.36 -6.69 1.27
C THR A 328 -5.62 -5.75 2.45
N ILE A 329 -6.47 -4.72 2.27
CA ILE A 329 -6.90 -3.81 3.35
C ILE A 329 -7.41 -4.62 4.53
N SER A 330 -8.27 -5.61 4.26
CA SER A 330 -8.83 -6.48 5.31
C SER A 330 -7.75 -7.28 6.06
N GLN A 331 -6.81 -7.91 5.34
CA GLN A 331 -5.76 -8.72 6.01
C GLN A 331 -4.76 -7.86 6.78
N LEU A 332 -4.41 -6.68 6.27
CA LEU A 332 -3.59 -5.70 7.01
C LEU A 332 -4.31 -5.24 8.29
N GLY A 333 -5.63 -5.07 8.22
CA GLY A 333 -6.43 -4.79 9.42
C GLY A 333 -6.31 -5.87 10.50
N TYR A 334 -6.28 -7.16 10.13
CA TYR A 334 -6.01 -8.25 11.07
C TYR A 334 -4.62 -8.13 11.71
N MET A 335 -3.59 -7.85 10.92
CA MET A 335 -2.22 -7.70 11.44
C MET A 335 -2.11 -6.52 12.40
N VAL A 336 -2.70 -5.38 12.04
CA VAL A 336 -2.71 -4.19 12.90
C VAL A 336 -3.51 -4.44 14.18
N MET A 337 -4.66 -5.14 14.10
CA MET A 337 -5.42 -5.57 15.26
C MET A 337 -4.57 -6.47 16.18
N ALA A 338 -3.85 -7.45 15.62
CA ALA A 338 -2.96 -8.33 16.36
C ALA A 338 -1.86 -7.55 17.11
N MET A 339 -1.19 -6.61 16.41
CA MET A 339 -0.20 -5.74 17.05
C MET A 339 -0.81 -4.94 18.22
N GLY A 340 -2.02 -4.38 18.03
CA GLY A 340 -2.70 -3.57 19.04
C GLY A 340 -3.17 -4.33 20.26
N VAL A 341 -3.45 -5.63 20.16
CA VAL A 341 -3.77 -6.49 21.31
C VAL A 341 -2.54 -7.12 21.99
N GLY A 342 -1.34 -6.79 21.51
CA GLY A 342 -0.09 -7.35 22.06
C GLY A 342 0.35 -8.67 21.42
N ALA A 343 -0.38 -9.20 20.43
CA ALA A 343 -0.06 -10.43 19.72
C ALA A 343 1.00 -10.21 18.63
N TYR A 344 2.20 -9.80 19.06
CA TYR A 344 3.30 -9.40 18.20
C TYR A 344 3.71 -10.50 17.23
N SER A 345 3.99 -11.70 17.71
CA SER A 345 4.39 -12.86 16.92
C SER A 345 3.30 -13.27 15.92
N ALA A 346 2.04 -13.31 16.35
CA ALA A 346 0.90 -13.66 15.50
C ALA A 346 0.71 -12.68 14.33
N GLY A 347 0.86 -11.38 14.61
CA GLY A 347 0.80 -10.33 13.58
C GLY A 347 1.89 -10.47 12.52
N LEU A 348 3.14 -10.71 12.93
CA LEU A 348 4.28 -10.94 12.03
C LEU A 348 4.20 -12.29 11.29
N PHE A 349 3.68 -13.32 11.95
CA PHE A 349 3.45 -14.61 11.30
C PHE A 349 2.42 -14.48 10.18
N HIS A 350 1.35 -13.75 10.43
CA HIS A 350 0.36 -13.48 9.38
C HIS A 350 0.93 -12.59 8.26
N LEU A 351 1.78 -11.62 8.58
CA LEU A 351 2.50 -10.81 7.58
C LEU A 351 3.34 -11.69 6.65
N MET A 352 4.10 -12.62 7.21
CA MET A 352 4.94 -13.54 6.44
C MET A 352 4.11 -14.43 5.51
N THR A 353 3.09 -15.12 6.04
CA THR A 353 2.23 -15.99 5.23
C THR A 353 1.45 -15.21 4.17
N HIS A 354 0.93 -14.02 4.54
CA HIS A 354 0.23 -13.11 3.66
C HIS A 354 1.08 -12.69 2.47
N ALA A 355 2.36 -12.36 2.69
CA ALA A 355 3.24 -11.91 1.62
C ALA A 355 3.29 -12.90 0.47
N TYR A 356 3.38 -14.19 0.74
CA TYR A 356 3.47 -15.22 -0.30
C TYR A 356 2.12 -15.50 -0.98
N PHE A 357 1.05 -15.78 -0.23
CA PHE A 357 -0.22 -16.08 -0.89
C PHE A 357 -0.83 -14.86 -1.58
N LYS A 358 -0.53 -13.65 -1.11
CA LYS A 358 -1.05 -12.42 -1.72
C LYS A 358 -0.31 -12.06 -3.00
N ALA A 359 1.03 -12.18 -3.01
CA ALA A 359 1.81 -12.05 -4.23
C ALA A 359 1.29 -13.02 -5.30
N MET A 360 1.07 -14.29 -4.93
CA MET A 360 0.53 -15.31 -5.83
C MET A 360 -0.85 -14.92 -6.38
N LEU A 361 -1.77 -14.49 -5.54
CA LEU A 361 -3.13 -14.09 -5.96
C LEU A 361 -3.10 -12.93 -6.96
N PHE A 362 -2.28 -11.89 -6.71
CA PHE A 362 -2.14 -10.78 -7.64
C PHE A 362 -1.47 -11.20 -8.95
N LEU A 363 -0.41 -12.01 -8.91
CA LEU A 363 0.22 -12.52 -10.13
C LEU A 363 -0.75 -13.42 -10.92
N CYS A 364 -1.57 -14.22 -10.23
CA CYS A 364 -2.65 -14.99 -10.89
C CYS A 364 -3.67 -14.06 -11.57
N SER A 365 -4.07 -12.96 -10.92
CA SER A 365 -4.97 -11.99 -11.55
C SER A 365 -4.35 -11.37 -12.81
N GLY A 366 -3.05 -11.07 -12.78
CA GLY A 366 -2.31 -10.61 -13.96
C GLY A 366 -2.25 -11.64 -15.07
N SER A 367 -2.06 -12.92 -14.72
CA SER A 367 -2.10 -14.03 -15.69
C SER A 367 -3.49 -14.14 -16.34
N VAL A 368 -4.57 -14.01 -15.56
CA VAL A 368 -5.95 -13.98 -16.09
C VAL A 368 -6.15 -12.81 -17.04
N ILE A 369 -5.75 -11.60 -16.67
CA ILE A 369 -5.87 -10.40 -17.50
C ILE A 369 -5.10 -10.59 -18.82
N HIS A 370 -3.86 -11.06 -18.76
CA HIS A 370 -3.04 -11.34 -19.93
C HIS A 370 -3.71 -12.34 -20.89
N GLY A 371 -4.30 -13.41 -20.35
CA GLY A 371 -5.04 -14.40 -21.15
C GLY A 371 -6.37 -13.85 -21.72
N MET A 372 -7.00 -12.89 -21.04
CA MET A 372 -8.26 -12.27 -21.48
C MET A 372 -8.06 -11.19 -22.54
N GLU A 373 -6.92 -10.45 -22.51
CA GLU A 373 -6.63 -9.37 -23.48
C GLU A 373 -6.69 -9.85 -24.93
N GLY A 374 -6.29 -11.10 -25.20
CA GLY A 374 -6.39 -11.69 -26.54
C GLY A 374 -7.84 -11.87 -27.05
N VAL A 375 -8.83 -11.89 -26.14
CA VAL A 375 -10.25 -12.13 -26.47
C VAL A 375 -11.11 -10.86 -26.40
N VAL A 376 -10.89 -10.06 -25.33
CA VAL A 376 -11.72 -8.86 -25.07
C VAL A 376 -11.05 -7.56 -25.54
N GLY A 377 -9.80 -7.61 -25.98
CA GLY A 377 -8.99 -6.46 -26.34
C GLY A 377 -8.19 -5.90 -25.15
N HIS A 378 -7.34 -4.95 -25.42
CA HIS A 378 -6.44 -4.32 -24.45
C HIS A 378 -7.11 -3.24 -23.55
N ASP A 379 -8.45 -3.18 -23.52
CA ASP A 379 -9.14 -2.29 -22.60
C ASP A 379 -9.10 -2.89 -21.18
N PRO A 380 -8.36 -2.27 -20.26
CA PRO A 380 -8.20 -2.79 -18.91
C PRO A 380 -9.53 -2.85 -18.13
N ILE A 381 -10.49 -1.96 -18.46
CA ILE A 381 -11.81 -1.93 -17.79
C ILE A 381 -12.56 -3.23 -18.06
N VAL A 382 -12.50 -3.74 -19.29
CA VAL A 382 -13.19 -4.98 -19.67
C VAL A 382 -12.38 -6.20 -19.27
N ALA A 383 -11.06 -6.19 -19.49
CA ALA A 383 -10.20 -7.35 -19.21
C ALA A 383 -10.07 -7.71 -17.73
N GLN A 384 -10.32 -6.74 -16.83
CA GLN A 384 -10.26 -6.94 -15.38
C GLN A 384 -11.59 -7.30 -14.73
N ASP A 385 -12.71 -7.19 -15.48
CA ASP A 385 -14.04 -7.42 -14.92
C ASP A 385 -14.43 -8.90 -14.95
N MET A 386 -14.74 -9.45 -13.75
CA MET A 386 -15.10 -10.86 -13.60
C MET A 386 -16.42 -11.22 -14.30
N ARG A 387 -17.27 -10.26 -14.69
CA ARG A 387 -18.52 -10.51 -15.39
C ARG A 387 -18.31 -11.01 -16.83
N VAL A 388 -17.18 -10.67 -17.44
CA VAL A 388 -16.77 -11.17 -18.76
C VAL A 388 -15.89 -12.41 -18.71
N MET A 389 -15.49 -12.85 -17.51
CA MET A 389 -14.71 -14.07 -17.28
C MET A 389 -15.64 -15.29 -17.16
N GLY A 390 -15.16 -16.39 -16.61
CA GLY A 390 -15.87 -17.64 -16.35
C GLY A 390 -15.29 -18.81 -17.11
N GLY A 391 -15.31 -20.01 -16.50
CA GLY A 391 -14.81 -21.23 -17.13
C GLY A 391 -13.31 -21.25 -17.47
N LEU A 392 -12.52 -20.28 -16.97
CA LEU A 392 -11.11 -20.14 -17.32
C LEU A 392 -10.23 -21.29 -16.83
N ARG A 393 -10.70 -22.10 -15.88
CA ARG A 393 -9.98 -23.28 -15.40
C ARG A 393 -9.59 -24.26 -16.53
N ARG A 394 -10.38 -24.31 -17.58
CA ARG A 394 -10.12 -25.22 -18.74
C ARG A 394 -8.98 -24.71 -19.61
N TYR A 395 -8.82 -23.38 -19.68
CA TYR A 395 -7.85 -22.72 -20.53
C TYR A 395 -6.54 -22.41 -19.78
N MET A 396 -6.66 -22.16 -18.47
CA MET A 396 -5.55 -21.71 -17.60
C MET A 396 -5.48 -22.57 -16.32
N PRO A 397 -5.14 -23.87 -16.42
CA PRO A 397 -5.20 -24.80 -15.29
C PRO A 397 -4.15 -24.50 -14.20
N ILE A 398 -2.95 -24.02 -14.54
CA ILE A 398 -1.90 -23.65 -13.57
C ILE A 398 -2.36 -22.42 -12.80
N THR A 399 -2.77 -21.37 -13.50
CA THR A 399 -3.27 -20.14 -12.91
C THR A 399 -4.49 -20.41 -12.02
N ALA A 400 -5.45 -21.22 -12.46
CA ALA A 400 -6.63 -21.55 -11.68
C ALA A 400 -6.31 -22.33 -10.39
N THR A 401 -5.38 -23.29 -10.47
CA THR A 401 -4.96 -24.09 -9.32
C THR A 401 -4.21 -23.25 -8.29
N THR A 402 -3.27 -22.42 -8.73
CA THR A 402 -2.53 -21.53 -7.84
C THR A 402 -3.42 -20.45 -7.22
N PHE A 403 -4.37 -19.90 -7.97
CA PHE A 403 -5.38 -18.99 -7.41
C PHE A 403 -6.25 -19.69 -6.36
N LEU A 404 -6.65 -20.95 -6.57
CA LEU A 404 -7.40 -21.71 -5.58
C LEU A 404 -6.59 -21.95 -4.29
N ILE A 405 -5.31 -22.30 -4.41
CA ILE A 405 -4.39 -22.44 -3.26
C ILE A 405 -4.35 -21.14 -2.46
N GLY A 406 -4.15 -19.99 -3.13
CA GLY A 406 -4.16 -18.68 -2.47
C GLY A 406 -5.51 -18.34 -1.84
N THR A 407 -6.60 -18.70 -2.51
CA THR A 407 -7.97 -18.52 -1.99
C THR A 407 -8.19 -19.34 -0.71
N LEU A 408 -7.78 -20.60 -0.69
CA LEU A 408 -7.88 -21.46 0.50
C LEU A 408 -6.98 -20.94 1.64
N ALA A 409 -5.77 -20.47 1.32
CA ALA A 409 -4.86 -19.91 2.30
C ALA A 409 -5.45 -18.65 2.95
N ILE A 410 -5.90 -17.67 2.18
CA ILE A 410 -6.45 -16.42 2.73
C ILE A 410 -7.78 -16.64 3.49
N CYS A 411 -8.57 -17.66 3.11
CA CYS A 411 -9.79 -18.02 3.82
C CYS A 411 -9.53 -18.69 5.18
N GLY A 412 -8.29 -19.09 5.47
CA GLY A 412 -7.95 -19.79 6.70
C GLY A 412 -8.48 -21.22 6.72
N ILE A 413 -8.35 -21.94 5.62
CA ILE A 413 -8.74 -23.35 5.54
C ILE A 413 -7.51 -24.24 5.77
N PRO A 414 -7.58 -25.23 6.70
CA PRO A 414 -6.49 -26.18 6.90
C PRO A 414 -6.21 -27.00 5.62
N PRO A 415 -4.97 -27.37 5.33
CA PRO A 415 -3.73 -27.16 6.08
C PRO A 415 -2.94 -25.90 5.65
N PHE A 416 -3.52 -25.02 4.84
CA PHE A 416 -2.84 -23.88 4.24
C PHE A 416 -2.30 -22.88 5.28
N ALA A 417 -1.24 -22.15 4.89
CA ALA A 417 -0.49 -21.29 5.80
C ALA A 417 -1.33 -20.22 6.53
N GLY A 418 -2.31 -19.64 5.82
CA GLY A 418 -3.18 -18.61 6.38
C GLY A 418 -4.15 -19.11 7.47
N PHE A 419 -4.42 -20.42 7.55
CA PHE A 419 -5.17 -20.99 8.68
C PHE A 419 -4.43 -20.78 9.99
N TRP A 420 -3.20 -21.25 10.06
CA TRP A 420 -2.39 -21.20 11.28
C TRP A 420 -2.19 -19.79 11.80
N SER A 421 -1.82 -18.88 10.91
CA SER A 421 -1.53 -17.49 11.29
C SER A 421 -2.79 -16.66 11.63
N LYS A 422 -3.92 -16.90 10.96
CA LYS A 422 -5.16 -16.18 11.27
C LYS A 422 -5.84 -16.70 12.53
N ASP A 423 -5.82 -18.02 12.75
CA ASP A 423 -6.40 -18.63 13.94
C ASP A 423 -5.67 -18.19 15.21
N GLU A 424 -4.34 -18.04 15.13
CA GLU A 424 -3.52 -17.48 16.20
C GLU A 424 -3.93 -16.03 16.52
N ILE A 425 -4.10 -15.16 15.51
CA ILE A 425 -4.60 -13.79 15.72
C ILE A 425 -5.98 -13.80 16.41
N LEU A 426 -6.89 -14.65 15.95
CA LEU A 426 -8.24 -14.72 16.51
C LEU A 426 -8.23 -15.27 17.95
N GLY A 427 -7.38 -16.23 18.25
CA GLY A 427 -7.19 -16.75 19.61
C GLY A 427 -6.71 -15.67 20.57
N GLN A 428 -5.66 -14.95 20.21
CA GLN A 428 -5.12 -13.83 21.01
C GLN A 428 -6.12 -12.69 21.16
N ALA A 429 -6.84 -12.35 20.08
CA ALA A 429 -7.89 -11.33 20.12
C ALA A 429 -9.04 -11.74 21.06
N PHE A 430 -9.41 -13.04 21.14
CA PHE A 430 -10.43 -13.53 22.06
C PHE A 430 -9.99 -13.38 23.51
N ALA A 431 -8.76 -13.73 23.81
CA ALA A 431 -8.19 -13.60 25.14
C ALA A 431 -8.11 -12.13 25.61
N ALA A 432 -7.72 -11.22 24.70
CA ALA A 432 -7.58 -9.81 25.01
C ALA A 432 -8.94 -9.07 25.07
N ASN A 433 -9.80 -9.26 24.07
CA ASN A 433 -11.09 -8.58 23.98
C ASN A 433 -12.08 -9.34 23.07
N PRO A 434 -13.13 -9.97 23.61
CA PRO A 434 -14.13 -10.71 22.83
C PRO A 434 -14.86 -9.89 21.77
N ALA A 435 -14.96 -8.57 21.93
CA ALA A 435 -15.58 -7.71 20.90
C ALA A 435 -14.68 -7.59 19.66
N LEU A 436 -13.37 -7.44 19.82
CA LEU A 436 -12.40 -7.46 18.73
C LEU A 436 -12.41 -8.81 18.01
N TRP A 437 -12.42 -9.90 18.79
CA TRP A 437 -12.56 -11.25 18.24
C TRP A 437 -13.83 -11.39 17.40
N SER A 438 -14.97 -10.92 17.89
CA SER A 438 -16.25 -11.04 17.17
C SER A 438 -16.21 -10.35 15.80
N VAL A 439 -15.60 -9.16 15.72
CA VAL A 439 -15.39 -8.44 14.47
C VAL A 439 -14.46 -9.22 13.53
N GLY A 440 -13.33 -9.73 14.05
CA GLY A 440 -12.40 -10.53 13.27
C GLY A 440 -13.04 -11.85 12.78
N TRP A 441 -13.74 -12.57 13.65
CA TRP A 441 -14.42 -13.83 13.33
C TRP A 441 -15.48 -13.65 12.23
N LEU A 442 -16.34 -12.63 12.32
CA LEU A 442 -17.31 -12.30 11.29
C LEU A 442 -16.63 -11.96 9.96
N THR A 443 -15.55 -11.18 10.04
CA THR A 443 -14.75 -10.78 8.88
C THR A 443 -14.12 -12.00 8.18
N ALA A 444 -13.73 -13.05 8.92
CA ALA A 444 -13.22 -14.29 8.33
C ALA A 444 -14.25 -15.00 7.45
N GLY A 445 -15.51 -15.06 7.90
CA GLY A 445 -16.62 -15.58 7.11
C GLY A 445 -16.88 -14.77 5.83
N ILE A 446 -16.86 -13.44 5.94
CA ILE A 446 -16.99 -12.54 4.79
C ILE A 446 -15.81 -12.73 3.83
N THR A 447 -14.60 -12.91 4.34
CA THR A 447 -13.41 -13.19 3.52
C THR A 447 -13.57 -14.45 2.70
N ALA A 448 -14.04 -15.53 3.30
CA ALA A 448 -14.29 -16.78 2.61
C ALA A 448 -15.35 -16.62 1.52
N PHE A 449 -16.42 -15.86 1.79
CA PHE A 449 -17.47 -15.59 0.82
C PHE A 449 -16.95 -14.83 -0.40
N TYR A 450 -16.28 -13.67 -0.25
CA TYR A 450 -15.89 -12.87 -1.40
C TYR A 450 -14.73 -13.51 -2.19
N MET A 451 -13.82 -14.22 -1.54
CA MET A 451 -12.73 -14.91 -2.23
C MET A 451 -13.24 -16.06 -3.10
N PHE A 452 -14.19 -16.88 -2.60
CA PHE A 452 -14.82 -17.92 -3.40
C PHE A 452 -15.77 -17.36 -4.45
N ARG A 453 -16.43 -16.21 -4.20
CA ARG A 453 -17.15 -15.47 -5.26
C ARG A 453 -16.21 -15.13 -6.42
N MET A 454 -15.02 -14.58 -6.12
CA MET A 454 -14.03 -14.26 -7.16
C MET A 454 -13.57 -15.52 -7.90
N TYR A 455 -13.25 -16.59 -7.18
CA TYR A 455 -12.84 -17.85 -7.78
C TYR A 455 -13.91 -18.43 -8.72
N PHE A 456 -15.13 -18.58 -8.25
CA PHE A 456 -16.22 -19.13 -9.05
C PHE A 456 -16.59 -18.25 -10.24
N SER A 457 -16.58 -16.94 -10.07
CA SER A 457 -16.89 -16.00 -11.16
C SER A 457 -15.84 -15.99 -12.27
N THR A 458 -14.58 -16.28 -11.93
CA THR A 458 -13.44 -16.23 -12.86
C THR A 458 -13.16 -17.60 -13.50
N PHE A 459 -13.12 -18.67 -12.70
CA PHE A 459 -12.57 -19.95 -13.16
C PHE A 459 -13.63 -21.03 -13.42
N GLU A 460 -14.81 -20.91 -12.83
CA GLU A 460 -15.88 -21.91 -12.97
C GLU A 460 -17.02 -21.42 -13.89
N GLY A 461 -17.89 -22.34 -14.29
CA GLY A 461 -19.03 -22.06 -15.16
C GLY A 461 -18.70 -21.96 -16.64
N GLU A 462 -19.45 -21.13 -17.38
CA GLU A 462 -19.28 -20.91 -18.82
C GLU A 462 -18.43 -19.64 -19.09
N PHE A 463 -17.63 -19.69 -20.15
CA PHE A 463 -16.86 -18.55 -20.60
C PHE A 463 -17.77 -17.45 -21.17
N ARG A 464 -17.59 -16.22 -20.72
CA ARG A 464 -18.43 -15.06 -21.07
C ARG A 464 -17.69 -13.97 -21.86
N GLY A 465 -16.42 -14.17 -22.17
CA GLY A 465 -15.59 -13.17 -22.86
C GLY A 465 -16.06 -12.77 -24.25
N GLU A 466 -16.85 -13.63 -24.94
CA GLU A 466 -17.42 -13.32 -26.26
C GLU A 466 -18.81 -12.66 -26.17
N SER A 467 -19.42 -12.63 -24.98
CA SER A 467 -20.78 -12.10 -24.79
C SER A 467 -20.82 -10.57 -24.96
N ALA A 468 -21.43 -10.10 -26.02
CA ALA A 468 -21.67 -8.67 -26.23
C ALA A 468 -22.49 -8.04 -25.09
N THR A 469 -23.47 -8.77 -24.56
CA THR A 469 -24.31 -8.32 -23.44
C THR A 469 -23.48 -8.14 -22.16
N ALA A 470 -22.53 -9.06 -21.88
CA ALA A 470 -21.67 -8.96 -20.72
C ALA A 470 -20.69 -7.77 -20.85
N LYS A 471 -20.09 -7.58 -22.03
CA LYS A 471 -19.23 -6.43 -22.31
C LYS A 471 -19.99 -5.09 -22.18
N GLN A 472 -21.22 -5.02 -22.74
CA GLN A 472 -22.04 -3.82 -22.66
C GLN A 472 -22.39 -3.49 -21.21
N ALA A 473 -22.76 -4.47 -20.38
CA ALA A 473 -23.05 -4.26 -18.97
C ALA A 473 -21.84 -3.75 -18.17
N VAL A 474 -20.61 -4.07 -18.58
CA VAL A 474 -19.40 -3.51 -17.99
C VAL A 474 -19.25 -2.04 -18.38
N LEU A 475 -19.38 -1.73 -19.66
CA LEU A 475 -19.25 -0.36 -20.17
C LEU A 475 -20.32 0.58 -19.59
N ASP A 476 -21.55 0.11 -19.47
CA ASP A 476 -22.67 0.87 -18.86
C ASP A 476 -22.39 1.26 -17.41
N ASP A 477 -21.80 0.36 -16.62
CA ASP A 477 -21.42 0.65 -15.23
C ASP A 477 -20.34 1.76 -15.11
N TRP A 478 -19.55 1.94 -16.16
CA TRP A 478 -18.53 3.00 -16.25
C TRP A 478 -19.01 4.27 -16.98
N GLY A 479 -20.27 4.27 -17.45
CA GLY A 479 -20.84 5.38 -18.21
C GLY A 479 -20.16 5.60 -19.58
N ILE A 480 -19.54 4.56 -20.14
CA ILE A 480 -18.86 4.59 -21.44
C ILE A 480 -19.88 4.17 -22.49
N VAL A 481 -20.26 5.10 -23.35
CA VAL A 481 -21.09 4.80 -24.51
C VAL A 481 -20.20 4.07 -25.53
N ALA A 482 -20.47 2.78 -25.77
CA ALA A 482 -19.77 2.05 -26.82
C ALA A 482 -19.97 2.79 -28.17
N PRO A 483 -18.91 2.97 -28.97
CA PRO A 483 -19.10 3.49 -30.33
C PRO A 483 -20.03 2.52 -31.06
N VAL A 484 -21.17 3.03 -31.52
CA VAL A 484 -22.13 2.29 -32.34
C VAL A 484 -21.34 1.79 -33.54
N SER A 485 -21.07 0.48 -33.60
CA SER A 485 -20.52 -0.14 -34.79
C SER A 485 -21.56 0.10 -35.90
N ALA A 486 -21.26 1.03 -36.82
CA ALA A 486 -22.07 1.22 -37.99
C ALA A 486 -22.16 -0.12 -38.72
N HIS A 487 -23.33 -0.77 -38.64
CA HIS A 487 -23.65 -1.83 -39.56
C HIS A 487 -23.47 -1.26 -40.97
N SER A 488 -22.45 -1.72 -41.67
CA SER A 488 -22.33 -1.55 -43.11
C SER A 488 -23.51 -2.30 -43.73
N SER A 489 -24.59 -1.56 -43.96
CA SER A 489 -25.62 -1.97 -44.88
C SER A 489 -25.02 -2.02 -46.29
N ASP A 490 -24.94 -3.19 -46.79
CA ASP A 490 -24.73 -3.60 -48.15
C ASP A 490 -25.49 -2.68 -49.14
N HIS A 491 -24.80 -2.03 -50.05
CA HIS A 491 -25.32 -1.69 -51.38
C HIS A 491 -24.15 -1.66 -52.38
N GLY A 492 -24.29 -2.55 -53.36
CA GLY A 492 -23.33 -2.90 -54.35
C GLY A 492 -23.17 -1.88 -55.49
N HIS A 493 -22.19 -2.26 -56.32
CA HIS A 493 -21.88 -1.87 -57.70
C HIS A 493 -21.37 -0.44 -57.95
N ASP A 494 -20.13 -0.28 -58.38
CA ASP A 494 -19.79 -0.22 -59.79
C ASP A 494 -18.27 -0.13 -60.03
N HIS A 495 -17.83 -0.53 -61.22
CA HIS A 495 -16.49 -0.70 -61.72
C HIS A 495 -15.63 0.56 -61.82
N GLY A 496 -14.30 0.39 -61.65
CA GLY A 496 -13.28 1.34 -62.08
C GLY A 496 -11.87 0.86 -61.80
N ASP A 497 -11.24 0.22 -62.77
CA ASP A 497 -9.80 -0.09 -62.84
C ASP A 497 -8.94 1.13 -62.56
N HIS A 498 -7.90 0.96 -61.69
CA HIS A 498 -6.54 1.46 -61.97
C HIS A 498 -5.53 0.84 -60.99
N ASP A 499 -4.58 0.16 -61.62
CA ASP A 499 -3.35 -0.46 -61.20
C ASP A 499 -2.40 0.51 -60.44
N HIS A 500 -1.78 0.08 -59.34
CA HIS A 500 -0.37 0.23 -58.98
C HIS A 500 -0.08 -0.24 -57.51
N GLY A 501 0.56 -1.36 -57.36
CA GLY A 501 1.81 -1.65 -56.73
C GLY A 501 1.95 -1.60 -55.20
N HIS A 502 2.27 -2.79 -54.68
CA HIS A 502 2.94 -3.09 -53.39
C HIS A 502 2.15 -2.88 -52.10
N ASP A 503 1.43 -3.91 -51.81
CA ASP A 503 0.86 -4.05 -50.46
C ASP A 503 1.28 -5.37 -49.83
N HIS A 504 2.05 -5.30 -48.72
CA HIS A 504 2.20 -6.41 -47.83
C HIS A 504 0.96 -6.48 -46.96
N SER A 505 -0.09 -7.08 -47.48
CA SER A 505 -1.26 -7.46 -46.70
C SER A 505 -0.88 -8.59 -45.73
N HIS A 506 -0.60 -8.25 -44.48
CA HIS A 506 -0.74 -9.19 -43.40
C HIS A 506 -2.24 -9.49 -43.23
N ASP A 507 -2.62 -10.64 -43.76
CA ASP A 507 -3.91 -11.26 -43.56
C ASP A 507 -4.11 -11.53 -42.07
N HIS A 508 -4.74 -10.59 -41.36
CA HIS A 508 -5.27 -10.81 -40.02
C HIS A 508 -6.58 -11.58 -40.14
N GLY A 509 -6.50 -12.86 -40.40
CA GLY A 509 -7.60 -13.76 -40.19
C GLY A 509 -8.12 -13.59 -38.77
N HIS A 510 -9.40 -13.24 -38.62
CA HIS A 510 -10.13 -13.25 -37.34
C HIS A 510 -10.18 -14.70 -36.80
N HIS A 511 -9.07 -15.19 -36.27
CA HIS A 511 -9.12 -16.32 -35.34
C HIS A 511 -9.71 -15.79 -34.05
N ALA A 512 -10.88 -16.29 -33.67
CA ALA A 512 -11.42 -16.11 -32.33
C ALA A 512 -10.34 -16.62 -31.34
N HIS A 513 -9.61 -15.69 -30.72
CA HIS A 513 -8.55 -16.04 -29.78
C HIS A 513 -9.22 -16.56 -28.50
N THR A 514 -9.10 -17.87 -28.28
CA THR A 514 -9.49 -18.46 -27.00
C THR A 514 -8.51 -18.05 -25.92
N PRO A 515 -8.94 -17.88 -24.66
CA PRO A 515 -8.01 -17.66 -23.56
C PRO A 515 -6.95 -18.76 -23.51
N HIS A 516 -5.73 -18.41 -23.13
CA HIS A 516 -4.61 -19.36 -23.08
C HIS A 516 -3.82 -19.17 -21.77
N GLU A 517 -3.13 -20.22 -21.35
CA GLU A 517 -2.23 -20.14 -20.19
C GLU A 517 -1.06 -19.21 -20.48
N SER A 518 -0.62 -18.51 -19.45
CA SER A 518 0.50 -17.59 -19.53
C SER A 518 1.84 -18.31 -19.75
N PRO A 519 2.86 -17.62 -20.33
CA PRO A 519 4.18 -18.22 -20.58
C PRO A 519 4.87 -18.67 -19.27
N TRP A 520 5.90 -19.52 -19.43
CA TRP A 520 6.64 -20.08 -18.29
C TRP A 520 7.22 -19.04 -17.34
N THR A 521 7.71 -17.92 -17.84
CA THR A 521 8.22 -16.80 -17.01
C THR A 521 7.16 -16.24 -16.06
N MET A 522 5.88 -16.39 -16.39
CA MET A 522 4.77 -15.98 -15.54
C MET A 522 4.27 -17.12 -14.65
N THR A 523 4.17 -18.35 -15.17
CA THR A 523 3.60 -19.48 -14.39
C THR A 523 4.59 -20.06 -13.37
N PHE A 524 5.91 -19.99 -13.61
CA PHE A 524 6.92 -20.43 -12.64
C PHE A 524 6.82 -19.67 -11.29
N PRO A 525 6.77 -18.33 -11.25
CA PRO A 525 6.56 -17.61 -9.99
C PRO A 525 5.29 -17.99 -9.24
N LEU A 526 4.18 -18.28 -9.96
CA LEU A 526 2.93 -18.74 -9.34
C LEU A 526 3.15 -20.07 -8.59
N MET A 527 3.80 -21.03 -9.25
CA MET A 527 4.10 -22.34 -8.64
C MET A 527 5.08 -22.22 -7.49
N ALA A 528 6.11 -21.37 -7.63
CA ALA A 528 7.08 -21.11 -6.56
C ALA A 528 6.45 -20.52 -5.32
N LEU A 529 5.51 -19.56 -5.47
CA LEU A 529 4.76 -18.93 -4.36
C LEU A 529 3.71 -19.87 -3.76
N ALA A 530 3.22 -20.86 -4.48
CA ALA A 530 2.27 -21.85 -3.96
C ALA A 530 2.89 -22.70 -2.84
N LEU A 531 4.19 -23.02 -2.94
CA LEU A 531 4.87 -23.84 -1.93
C LEU A 531 4.84 -23.22 -0.53
N PRO A 532 5.32 -21.98 -0.30
CA PRO A 532 5.20 -21.34 1.02
C PRO A 532 3.74 -21.10 1.43
N SER A 533 2.83 -20.84 0.48
CA SER A 533 1.40 -20.68 0.78
C SER A 533 0.75 -21.95 1.35
N ILE A 534 1.30 -23.12 1.06
CA ILE A 534 0.85 -24.42 1.61
C ILE A 534 1.61 -24.73 2.90
N PHE A 535 2.95 -24.66 2.88
CA PHE A 535 3.79 -25.31 3.89
C PHE A 535 4.28 -24.37 5.00
N LEU A 536 4.39 -23.06 4.75
CA LEU A 536 5.00 -22.13 5.70
C LEU A 536 4.23 -22.02 7.01
N GLY A 537 2.92 -22.30 6.98
CA GLY A 537 2.08 -22.33 8.17
C GLY A 537 2.48 -23.35 9.23
N PHE A 538 3.12 -24.44 8.81
CA PHE A 538 3.59 -25.46 9.74
C PHE A 538 4.74 -25.00 10.66
N TRP A 539 5.39 -23.87 10.35
CA TRP A 539 6.41 -23.29 11.22
C TRP A 539 5.83 -22.65 12.50
N GLY A 540 4.61 -22.11 12.44
CA GLY A 540 3.90 -21.50 13.56
C GLY A 540 2.72 -22.34 14.06
N MET A 541 2.81 -23.68 14.03
CA MET A 541 1.75 -24.53 14.63
C MET A 541 1.68 -24.31 16.14
N PRO A 542 0.50 -24.06 16.75
CA PRO A 542 0.37 -23.70 18.15
C PRO A 542 0.96 -24.71 19.14
N PHE A 543 0.98 -26.01 18.79
CA PHE A 543 1.58 -27.08 19.62
C PHE A 543 3.09 -27.26 19.39
N ALA A 544 3.71 -26.51 18.46
CA ALA A 544 5.14 -26.51 18.16
C ALA A 544 5.53 -25.17 17.50
N ASN A 545 5.19 -24.04 18.14
CA ASN A 545 5.35 -22.71 17.59
C ASN A 545 6.83 -22.26 17.55
N ARG A 546 7.53 -22.73 16.50
CA ARG A 546 8.92 -22.34 16.26
C ARG A 546 9.05 -20.90 15.74
N PHE A 547 7.99 -20.36 15.16
CA PHE A 547 7.99 -18.98 14.68
C PHE A 547 8.02 -18.00 15.85
N GLU A 548 7.19 -18.21 16.87
CA GLU A 548 7.18 -17.41 18.09
C GLU A 548 8.51 -17.47 18.82
N ALA A 549 9.11 -18.66 18.93
CA ALA A 549 10.44 -18.83 19.50
C ALA A 549 11.55 -18.10 18.71
N PHE A 550 11.36 -17.90 17.40
CA PHE A 550 12.29 -17.14 16.56
C PHE A 550 12.05 -15.63 16.65
N ILE A 551 10.77 -15.19 16.66
CA ILE A 551 10.37 -13.78 16.73
C ILE A 551 9.89 -13.49 18.16
N GLN A 552 10.80 -13.07 19.03
CA GLN A 552 10.44 -12.58 20.37
C GLN A 552 10.17 -11.06 20.32
N ALA A 553 9.19 -10.60 21.09
CA ALA A 553 8.96 -9.18 21.24
C ALA A 553 10.16 -8.52 21.94
N PRO A 554 10.58 -7.31 21.50
CA PRO A 554 11.59 -6.54 22.23
C PRO A 554 11.09 -6.31 23.68
N GLY A 555 11.91 -6.60 24.68
CA GLY A 555 11.56 -6.46 26.10
C GLY A 555 11.18 -7.78 26.81
N GLU A 556 10.75 -8.83 26.09
CA GLU A 556 10.50 -10.14 26.68
C GLU A 556 11.78 -10.97 26.88
N VAL A 557 12.85 -10.36 27.34
CA VAL A 557 14.06 -11.10 27.68
C VAL A 557 13.86 -11.80 29.04
N LEU A 558 13.73 -13.13 29.00
CA LEU A 558 14.03 -14.05 30.09
C LEU A 558 12.92 -14.49 31.08
N GLU A 559 11.65 -14.26 30.86
CA GLU A 559 10.67 -14.94 31.75
C GLU A 559 9.87 -16.08 31.08
N VAL A 560 9.99 -16.32 29.79
CA VAL A 560 9.25 -17.37 29.08
C VAL A 560 10.10 -18.63 28.82
N LEU A 561 10.93 -19.04 29.79
CA LEU A 561 11.06 -20.46 30.14
C LEU A 561 9.94 -20.78 31.10
N HIS A 562 8.74 -20.37 30.81
CA HIS A 562 7.56 -20.82 31.51
C HIS A 562 7.44 -22.31 31.31
N GLU A 563 7.24 -22.99 32.42
CA GLU A 563 6.70 -24.33 32.52
C GLU A 563 5.76 -24.54 31.35
N ALA A 564 6.09 -25.45 30.43
CA ALA A 564 5.28 -25.76 29.27
C ALA A 564 3.90 -26.18 29.80
N GLU A 565 2.98 -25.21 29.95
CA GLU A 565 1.59 -25.52 30.21
C GLU A 565 1.16 -26.50 29.10
N ALA A 566 0.63 -27.62 29.51
CA ALA A 566 0.23 -28.66 28.57
C ALA A 566 -0.75 -28.05 27.56
N PHE A 567 -0.40 -28.07 26.29
CA PHE A 567 -1.18 -27.46 25.21
C PHE A 567 -2.65 -27.87 25.33
N ASN A 568 -3.54 -26.91 25.43
CA ASN A 568 -4.97 -27.13 25.60
C ASN A 568 -5.67 -27.47 24.27
N TRP A 569 -5.66 -28.75 23.90
CA TRP A 569 -6.30 -29.25 22.70
C TRP A 569 -7.79 -28.90 22.60
N THR A 570 -8.50 -28.81 23.73
CA THR A 570 -9.94 -28.51 23.75
C THR A 570 -10.19 -27.07 23.31
N GLU A 571 -9.46 -26.13 23.84
CA GLU A 571 -9.56 -24.72 23.50
C GLU A 571 -9.17 -24.48 22.04
N PHE A 572 -8.04 -25.02 21.61
CA PHE A 572 -7.59 -24.95 20.20
C PHE A 572 -8.65 -25.50 19.24
N LEU A 573 -9.21 -26.70 19.51
CA LEU A 573 -10.21 -27.29 18.62
C LEU A 573 -11.51 -26.49 18.58
N ILE A 574 -11.92 -25.85 19.66
CA ILE A 574 -13.11 -24.99 19.69
C ILE A 574 -12.85 -23.74 18.84
N MET A 575 -11.70 -23.08 19.02
CA MET A 575 -11.36 -21.85 18.27
C MET A 575 -11.15 -22.15 16.80
N ALA A 576 -10.31 -23.12 16.46
CA ALA A 576 -10.07 -23.55 15.09
C ALA A 576 -11.36 -24.06 14.43
N GLY A 577 -12.18 -24.85 15.14
CA GLY A 577 -13.48 -25.32 14.65
C GLY A 577 -14.46 -24.19 14.37
N SER A 578 -14.48 -23.15 15.23
CA SER A 578 -15.33 -21.96 15.00
C SER A 578 -14.87 -21.15 13.81
N SER A 579 -13.56 -20.96 13.65
CA SER A 579 -12.94 -20.23 12.51
C SER A 579 -13.17 -20.95 11.19
N VAL A 580 -12.94 -22.26 11.15
CA VAL A 580 -13.21 -23.07 9.96
C VAL A 580 -14.70 -23.13 9.67
N GLY A 581 -15.55 -23.24 10.69
CA GLY A 581 -17.01 -23.27 10.56
C GLY A 581 -17.57 -22.04 9.86
N ILE A 582 -17.18 -20.84 10.32
CA ILE A 582 -17.63 -19.58 9.67
C ILE A 582 -17.07 -19.46 8.25
N GLY A 583 -15.84 -19.92 8.00
CA GLY A 583 -15.24 -19.98 6.67
C GLY A 583 -16.04 -20.90 5.73
N LEU A 584 -16.41 -22.12 6.18
CA LEU A 584 -17.21 -23.04 5.40
C LEU A 584 -18.63 -22.52 5.10
N ILE A 585 -19.24 -21.77 6.03
CA ILE A 585 -20.52 -21.07 5.78
C ILE A 585 -20.35 -20.06 4.64
N GLY A 586 -19.29 -19.24 4.67
CA GLY A 586 -18.98 -18.28 3.61
C GLY A 586 -18.77 -18.95 2.25
N ILE A 587 -18.00 -20.05 2.20
CA ILE A 587 -17.75 -20.84 0.98
C ILE A 587 -19.06 -21.43 0.44
N THR A 588 -19.86 -22.02 1.32
CA THR A 588 -21.13 -22.63 0.94
C THR A 588 -22.09 -21.61 0.34
N LEU A 589 -22.24 -20.44 0.97
CA LEU A 589 -23.04 -19.34 0.43
C LEU A 589 -22.54 -18.88 -0.93
N ALA A 590 -21.23 -18.69 -1.09
CA ALA A 590 -20.65 -18.32 -2.38
C ALA A 590 -20.91 -19.39 -3.46
N SER A 591 -20.80 -20.67 -3.10
CA SER A 591 -21.08 -21.79 -4.02
C SER A 591 -22.56 -21.84 -4.46
N LEU A 592 -23.48 -21.65 -3.53
CA LEU A 592 -24.91 -21.62 -3.81
C LEU A 592 -25.31 -20.44 -4.72
N MET A 593 -24.63 -19.31 -4.58
CA MET A 593 -24.93 -18.09 -5.33
C MET A 593 -24.25 -18.05 -6.71
N TYR A 594 -22.97 -18.47 -6.82
CA TYR A 594 -22.17 -18.23 -8.02
C TYR A 594 -21.82 -19.51 -8.80
N SER A 595 -21.71 -20.67 -8.15
CA SER A 595 -21.42 -21.96 -8.81
C SER A 595 -22.68 -22.69 -9.20
N SER A 596 -23.52 -23.09 -8.23
CA SER A 596 -24.76 -23.84 -8.49
C SER A 596 -25.91 -22.92 -8.93
N LYS A 597 -25.82 -21.60 -8.69
CA LYS A 597 -26.82 -20.58 -9.04
C LYS A 597 -28.24 -20.91 -8.52
N THR A 598 -28.33 -21.64 -7.41
CA THR A 598 -29.59 -21.98 -6.75
C THR A 598 -30.23 -20.79 -6.04
N ILE A 599 -29.41 -19.80 -5.68
CA ILE A 599 -29.83 -18.55 -5.03
C ILE A 599 -29.69 -17.41 -6.06
N ASP A 600 -30.77 -16.68 -6.31
CA ASP A 600 -30.76 -15.52 -7.20
C ASP A 600 -30.11 -14.31 -6.50
N VAL A 601 -28.89 -13.98 -6.97
CA VAL A 601 -28.08 -12.85 -6.46
C VAL A 601 -28.76 -11.50 -6.72
N ALA A 602 -29.43 -11.35 -7.86
CA ALA A 602 -30.12 -10.10 -8.22
C ALA A 602 -31.30 -9.82 -7.30
N ALA A 603 -32.08 -10.85 -6.97
CA ALA A 603 -33.22 -10.74 -6.04
C ALA A 603 -32.74 -10.35 -4.62
N ILE A 604 -31.64 -10.94 -4.15
CA ILE A 604 -31.05 -10.54 -2.86
C ILE A 604 -30.58 -9.09 -2.91
N ALA A 605 -29.80 -8.68 -3.93
CA ALA A 605 -29.31 -7.33 -4.07
C ALA A 605 -30.44 -6.30 -4.08
N GLN A 606 -31.55 -6.59 -4.73
CA GLN A 606 -32.75 -5.73 -4.71
C GLN A 606 -33.39 -5.67 -3.33
N ARG A 607 -33.47 -6.79 -2.59
CA ARG A 607 -34.07 -6.83 -1.26
C ARG A 607 -33.28 -6.04 -0.20
N ILE A 608 -31.96 -6.06 -0.31
CA ILE A 608 -31.03 -5.32 0.58
C ILE A 608 -30.36 -4.15 -0.14
N GLN A 609 -31.05 -3.53 -1.10
CA GLN A 609 -30.50 -2.49 -1.96
C GLN A 609 -29.69 -1.39 -1.23
N PRO A 610 -30.10 -0.84 -0.09
CA PRO A 610 -29.31 0.19 0.59
C PRO A 610 -27.94 -0.32 1.04
N LEU A 611 -27.87 -1.53 1.59
CA LEU A 611 -26.62 -2.17 2.01
C LEU A 611 -25.75 -2.53 0.80
N TYR A 612 -26.36 -3.04 -0.27
CA TYR A 612 -25.66 -3.33 -1.51
C TYR A 612 -25.02 -2.08 -2.12
N LEU A 613 -25.77 -0.97 -2.23
CA LEU A 613 -25.26 0.30 -2.74
C LEU A 613 -24.18 0.90 -1.82
N PHE A 614 -24.33 0.78 -0.50
CA PHE A 614 -23.34 1.23 0.47
C PHE A 614 -22.00 0.49 0.26
N SER A 615 -22.02 -0.82 0.12
CA SER A 615 -20.82 -1.62 -0.20
C SER A 615 -20.29 -1.33 -1.60
N LYS A 616 -21.15 -1.29 -2.64
CA LYS A 616 -20.75 -1.02 -4.03
C LYS A 616 -20.06 0.34 -4.18
N ASN A 617 -20.57 1.37 -3.50
CA ASN A 617 -20.02 2.71 -3.50
C ASN A 617 -18.93 2.90 -2.42
N LYS A 618 -18.28 1.82 -1.99
CA LYS A 618 -17.12 1.87 -1.08
C LYS A 618 -17.41 2.65 0.21
N TRP A 619 -18.60 2.49 0.78
CA TRP A 619 -19.10 3.22 1.96
C TRP A 619 -19.17 4.74 1.75
N TYR A 620 -19.19 5.22 0.53
CA TYR A 620 -19.11 6.63 0.13
C TYR A 620 -17.92 7.38 0.70
N LEU A 621 -16.84 6.66 1.07
CA LEU A 621 -15.66 7.26 1.71
C LEU A 621 -14.86 8.13 0.72
N ASP A 622 -14.80 7.76 -0.56
CA ASP A 622 -14.21 8.59 -1.61
C ASP A 622 -15.00 9.90 -1.77
N ASP A 623 -16.34 9.84 -1.78
CA ASP A 623 -17.22 11.02 -1.91
C ASP A 623 -17.09 11.96 -0.71
N ILE A 624 -17.01 11.38 0.50
CA ILE A 624 -16.80 12.15 1.74
C ILE A 624 -15.44 12.84 1.70
N ASN A 625 -14.37 12.13 1.30
CA ASN A 625 -13.04 12.72 1.20
C ASN A 625 -12.96 13.81 0.13
N ASP A 626 -13.60 13.63 -1.03
CA ASP A 626 -13.69 14.67 -2.05
C ASP A 626 -14.41 15.92 -1.50
N ALA A 627 -15.57 15.75 -0.88
CA ALA A 627 -16.37 16.85 -0.36
C ALA A 627 -15.65 17.62 0.75
N LEU A 628 -15.02 16.93 1.71
CA LEU A 628 -14.38 17.55 2.86
C LEU A 628 -12.99 18.11 2.52
N PHE A 629 -12.13 17.29 1.94
CA PHE A 629 -10.71 17.66 1.74
C PHE A 629 -10.47 18.33 0.40
N VAL A 630 -10.93 17.77 -0.71
CA VAL A 630 -10.64 18.34 -2.04
C VAL A 630 -11.45 19.60 -2.28
N GLN A 631 -12.79 19.51 -2.19
CA GLN A 631 -13.67 20.67 -2.40
C GLN A 631 -13.57 21.68 -1.25
N GLY A 632 -13.40 21.19 -0.02
CA GLY A 632 -13.18 22.02 1.16
C GLY A 632 -11.93 22.88 1.02
N SER A 633 -10.78 22.30 0.67
CA SER A 633 -9.52 23.02 0.45
C SER A 633 -9.61 24.02 -0.70
N ARG A 634 -10.27 23.65 -1.81
CA ARG A 634 -10.50 24.55 -2.94
C ARG A 634 -11.41 25.74 -2.57
N ARG A 635 -12.42 25.54 -1.68
CA ARG A 635 -13.25 26.61 -1.18
C ARG A 635 -12.46 27.53 -0.27
N LEU A 636 -11.69 26.96 0.66
CA LEU A 636 -10.83 27.73 1.56
C LEU A 636 -9.80 28.56 0.77
N ALA A 637 -9.14 27.96 -0.19
CA ALA A 637 -8.17 28.67 -1.05
C ALA A 637 -8.81 29.86 -1.78
N ARG A 638 -10.03 29.69 -2.31
CA ARG A 638 -10.78 30.80 -2.91
C ARG A 638 -11.13 31.90 -1.91
N GLN A 639 -11.56 31.54 -0.69
CA GLN A 639 -11.84 32.51 0.36
C GLN A 639 -10.60 33.29 0.77
N VAL A 640 -9.44 32.59 0.93
CA VAL A 640 -8.17 33.25 1.23
C VAL A 640 -7.77 34.22 0.12
N LEU A 641 -7.90 33.79 -1.14
CA LEU A 641 -7.62 34.66 -2.31
C LEU A 641 -8.55 35.88 -2.34
N GLU A 642 -9.82 35.72 -1.97
CA GLU A 642 -10.77 36.86 -1.88
C GLU A 642 -10.42 37.83 -0.75
N VAL A 643 -9.98 37.30 0.39
CA VAL A 643 -9.50 38.15 1.51
C VAL A 643 -8.22 38.86 1.10
N ASP A 644 -7.30 38.22 0.47
CA ASP A 644 -6.07 38.82 -0.04
C ASP A 644 -6.37 39.97 -1.01
N ALA A 645 -7.16 39.70 -2.06
CA ALA A 645 -7.50 40.68 -3.08
C ALA A 645 -8.36 41.87 -2.54
N LYS A 646 -9.31 41.58 -1.63
CA LYS A 646 -10.26 42.65 -1.14
C LYS A 646 -9.73 43.39 0.08
N VAL A 647 -9.06 42.71 1.00
CA VAL A 647 -8.61 43.29 2.25
C VAL A 647 -7.16 43.74 2.16
N VAL A 648 -6.23 42.83 1.82
CA VAL A 648 -4.79 43.15 1.78
C VAL A 648 -4.49 44.16 0.68
N ASP A 649 -4.80 43.79 -0.56
CA ASP A 649 -4.61 44.66 -1.72
C ASP A 649 -5.48 45.93 -1.62
N GLY A 650 -6.71 45.80 -1.09
CA GLY A 650 -7.59 46.93 -0.83
C GLY A 650 -6.97 47.95 0.13
N LEU A 651 -6.37 47.49 1.23
CA LEU A 651 -5.68 48.39 2.18
C LEU A 651 -4.40 49.00 1.57
N VAL A 652 -3.62 48.24 0.84
CA VAL A 652 -2.43 48.74 0.13
C VAL A 652 -2.84 49.84 -0.88
N ASN A 653 -3.85 49.57 -1.69
CA ASN A 653 -4.38 50.54 -2.67
C ASN A 653 -5.00 51.80 -1.98
N LEU A 654 -5.70 51.59 -0.87
CA LEU A 654 -6.23 52.73 -0.05
C LEU A 654 -5.09 53.57 0.51
N THR A 655 -4.02 52.96 1.00
CA THR A 655 -2.82 53.66 1.49
C THR A 655 -2.18 54.48 0.36
N GLY A 656 -2.06 53.90 -0.81
CA GLY A 656 -1.59 54.57 -2.02
C GLY A 656 -2.48 55.76 -2.41
N LEU A 657 -3.81 55.55 -2.39
CA LEU A 657 -4.79 56.57 -2.72
C LEU A 657 -4.76 57.72 -1.69
N VAL A 658 -4.71 57.41 -0.39
CA VAL A 658 -4.61 58.42 0.69
C VAL A 658 -3.34 59.25 0.52
N THR A 659 -2.22 58.59 0.20
CA THR A 659 -0.93 59.25 -0.05
C THR A 659 -1.04 60.21 -1.24
N LEU A 660 -1.62 59.75 -2.36
CA LEU A 660 -1.83 60.58 -3.54
C LEU A 660 -2.75 61.79 -3.27
N VAL A 661 -3.89 61.55 -2.63
CA VAL A 661 -4.86 62.63 -2.27
C VAL A 661 -4.22 63.61 -1.30
N SER A 662 -3.48 63.11 -0.29
CA SER A 662 -2.77 63.99 0.65
C SER A 662 -1.68 64.81 -0.06
N GLY A 663 -0.91 64.19 -0.96
CA GLY A 663 0.08 64.89 -1.77
C GLY A 663 -0.53 65.98 -2.66
N GLU A 664 -1.67 65.64 -3.31
CA GLU A 664 -2.39 66.64 -4.15
C GLU A 664 -2.96 67.76 -3.29
N GLY A 665 -3.45 67.45 -2.09
CA GLY A 665 -3.90 68.46 -1.11
C GLY A 665 -2.81 69.39 -0.63
N LEU A 666 -1.62 68.82 -0.33
CA LEU A 666 -0.44 69.61 0.07
C LEU A 666 0.04 70.58 -1.01
N LYS A 667 -0.11 70.21 -2.26
CA LYS A 667 0.20 71.09 -3.43
C LYS A 667 -0.54 72.43 -3.42
N TYR A 668 -1.77 72.45 -2.89
CA TYR A 668 -2.54 73.70 -2.72
C TYR A 668 -2.07 74.55 -1.53
N LEU A 669 -1.45 73.91 -0.53
CA LEU A 669 -0.85 74.57 0.61
C LEU A 669 0.52 75.19 0.26
N GLU A 670 1.24 74.53 -0.63
CA GLU A 670 2.57 74.98 -1.13
C GLU A 670 2.41 75.85 -2.40
N ASN A 671 1.80 77.05 -2.26
CA ASN A 671 1.55 77.95 -3.40
C ASN A 671 2.67 78.93 -3.68
N GLY A 672 3.83 78.86 -2.96
CA GLY A 672 5.02 79.76 -3.15
C GLY A 672 4.82 81.18 -2.65
N ARG A 673 3.69 81.52 -2.03
CA ARG A 673 3.46 82.87 -1.49
C ARG A 673 3.77 82.94 0.00
N ALA A 674 4.84 83.63 0.39
CA ALA A 674 5.27 83.74 1.75
C ALA A 674 4.17 84.26 2.71
N GLN A 675 3.33 85.14 2.23
CA GLN A 675 2.20 85.72 3.01
C GLN A 675 1.16 84.63 3.41
N PHE A 676 0.95 83.63 2.54
CA PHE A 676 0.03 82.53 2.82
C PHE A 676 0.60 81.58 3.88
N TYR A 677 1.89 81.33 3.85
CA TYR A 677 2.52 80.49 4.90
C TYR A 677 2.52 81.15 6.27
N VAL A 678 2.75 82.51 6.33
CA VAL A 678 2.60 83.28 7.55
C VAL A 678 1.19 83.21 8.11
N LEU A 679 0.16 83.27 7.23
CA LEU A 679 -1.24 83.18 7.63
C LEU A 679 -1.59 81.80 8.21
N ILE A 680 -1.07 80.72 7.61
CA ILE A 680 -1.25 79.35 8.11
C ILE A 680 -0.58 79.18 9.50
N VAL A 681 0.66 79.63 9.64
CA VAL A 681 1.37 79.56 10.92
C VAL A 681 0.62 80.36 11.99
N PHE A 682 0.15 81.55 11.65
CA PHE A 682 -0.63 82.40 12.59
C PHE A 682 -1.96 81.70 12.97
N GLY A 683 -2.68 81.14 12.02
CA GLY A 683 -3.89 80.37 12.25
C GLY A 683 -3.62 79.11 13.11
N ALA A 684 -2.55 78.39 12.88
CA ALA A 684 -2.19 77.24 13.69
C ALA A 684 -1.83 77.62 15.15
N VAL A 685 -1.07 78.71 15.35
CA VAL A 685 -0.74 79.23 16.68
C VAL A 685 -2.02 79.71 17.41
N LEU A 686 -2.91 80.37 16.69
CA LEU A 686 -4.20 80.84 17.25
C LEU A 686 -5.11 79.68 17.68
N SER A 687 -5.14 78.62 16.83
CA SER A 687 -5.88 77.41 17.13
C SER A 687 -5.31 76.64 18.33
N LEU A 688 -4.00 76.59 18.46
CA LEU A 688 -3.29 75.97 19.61
C LEU A 688 -3.61 76.81 20.90
N VAL A 689 -3.58 78.12 20.83
CA VAL A 689 -3.94 79.02 21.99
C VAL A 689 -5.40 78.83 22.41
N VAL A 690 -6.33 78.71 21.44
CA VAL A 690 -7.73 78.44 21.74
C VAL A 690 -7.90 77.06 22.36
N LEU A 691 -7.27 76.04 21.81
CA LEU A 691 -7.24 74.68 22.35
C LEU A 691 -6.68 74.65 23.80
N PHE A 692 -5.59 75.32 24.06
CA PHE A 692 -5.00 75.46 25.42
C PHE A 692 -5.91 76.25 26.42
N ARG A 693 -6.87 77.07 25.94
CA ARG A 693 -7.81 77.74 26.81
C ARG A 693 -9.07 76.91 27.07
N ILE A 694 -9.35 75.92 26.27
CA ILE A 694 -10.56 75.10 26.40
C ILE A 694 -10.23 73.78 27.16
N THR A 695 -8.96 73.32 27.14
CA THR A 695 -8.45 72.26 28.02
C THR A 695 -7.89 72.85 29.32
#